data_df8dfe9a21f0da9d088c9463f3bc6fc6
#
_entry.id   df8dfe9a21f0da9d088c9463f3bc6fc6
#
_cell.length_a   1.000
_cell.length_b   1.000
_cell.length_c   1.000
_cell.angle_alpha   90.00
_cell.angle_beta   90.00
_cell.angle_gamma   90.00
#
_symmetry.space_group_name_H-M   'P 1'
#
loop_
_entity.id
_entity.type
_entity.pdbx_description
1 polymer ?
#
loop_
_entity_poly.entity_id
_entity_poly.type
_entity_poly.pdbx_seq_one_letter_code
_entity_poly.pdbx_strand_id
1 'polypeptide(L)'
;MNATPDIEGSDAVGASVIHTVLGKCRRCFTCVRACPAKAIRIEQGQARVVAERCIACGNCVVVCAQHAKAYRSGVEGTLGLLRGDRPVAALVAPSFPAEFSEGDAALLVGALRRIGFARVVEVAHGADLVSVAYQEEMREERSGPRIASACPAVVEYIRKYAPHLVDKLVAVVSPMIAAARSAHALYGGDVRCVFIGPCVAKKREALDPEVAGEIDEVLTFRELRDLFAQLDVSLGQCDRSDFDPPRAGQGRLFPMVGGLLKATGHERNLLHPEAIVLSGHQETLEVLSKLTGDEPFASFIEPLMCRGCYCGPGMSTSRQRLDRKQAVAAYVREGMKHADGTLEVELPRVPLSRKFVKDDRRLPEPPEAEVRRILARTNKFAPSDELNCGACGYATCREKAVAVHHGLAEEAMCLPFMVEAAERVCQELKLPWLELREVQGHLVNTEKLASLGQMAAGIAHELNNPLGTILLYTGIVRRKLEGREDLHHDLDLLSDESQRCKRIIGSLLDFARQNRVKLERVQVLRLLQDVVDETSFANRDPHVKAVIAAPEDLEVEVDRDQMRQVLDNLFKNAVEAMEGREGSVTLRAVDREKEGHVRLSVTDEGCGIPQEARDKIFQPFFTTKRIGRGTGLGLPISYGIVKMHHGRIWVESEPGAGTTVFIELPRQRPAATRSVIE
;
A
#
# COMPACT_ATOMS: atom_id res chain seq x y z
N MET A 1 -11.73 -3.66 28.85
CA MET A 1 -10.79 -4.50 29.57
C MET A 1 -10.19 -5.50 28.59
N ASN A 2 -9.06 -5.15 27.94
CA ASN A 2 -8.27 -6.08 27.15
C ASN A 2 -6.84 -5.91 27.61
N ALA A 3 -6.40 -6.85 28.43
CA ALA A 3 -5.05 -6.94 28.94
C ALA A 3 -4.07 -7.14 27.78
N THR A 4 -3.02 -6.36 27.77
CA THR A 4 -1.82 -6.57 26.94
C THR A 4 -1.23 -7.94 27.29
N PRO A 5 -0.96 -8.83 26.30
CA PRO A 5 -0.29 -10.08 26.60
C PRO A 5 1.17 -9.81 26.96
N ASP A 6 1.58 -10.33 28.10
CA ASP A 6 2.93 -10.32 28.61
C ASP A 6 3.93 -10.85 27.58
N ILE A 7 5.01 -10.08 27.39
CA ILE A 7 6.12 -10.40 26.50
C ILE A 7 7.17 -11.15 27.35
N GLU A 8 6.95 -12.44 27.56
CA GLU A 8 8.02 -13.33 28.01
C GLU A 8 8.50 -14.19 26.85
N GLY A 9 9.68 -13.89 26.36
CA GLY A 9 10.41 -14.59 25.33
C GLY A 9 11.76 -13.90 25.11
N SER A 10 12.74 -14.24 25.92
CA SER A 10 14.10 -13.70 25.90
C SER A 10 14.84 -14.00 24.59
N ASP A 11 14.82 -13.04 23.69
CA ASP A 11 15.83 -12.84 22.66
C ASP A 11 16.04 -11.34 22.57
N ALA A 12 17.24 -10.85 22.87
CA ALA A 12 17.78 -9.49 22.72
C ALA A 12 16.77 -8.39 22.25
N VAL A 13 15.70 -8.19 23.00
CA VAL A 13 14.59 -7.25 22.70
C VAL A 13 15.06 -5.79 22.72
N GLY A 14 16.29 -5.52 23.18
CA GLY A 14 16.81 -4.17 23.33
C GLY A 14 17.20 -3.44 22.04
N ALA A 15 17.38 -4.11 20.89
CA ALA A 15 18.01 -3.50 19.70
C ALA A 15 17.08 -3.25 18.50
N SER A 16 15.91 -3.91 18.37
CA SER A 16 15.07 -3.80 17.18
C SER A 16 13.91 -2.83 17.36
N VAL A 17 13.88 -1.79 16.50
CA VAL A 17 12.75 -0.85 16.44
C VAL A 17 11.47 -1.53 15.95
N ILE A 18 11.59 -2.51 15.05
CA ILE A 18 10.45 -3.24 14.48
C ILE A 18 10.54 -4.71 14.89
N HIS A 19 9.43 -5.25 15.35
CA HIS A 19 9.34 -6.63 15.81
C HIS A 19 8.10 -7.35 15.26
N THR A 20 8.02 -8.64 15.51
CA THR A 20 6.87 -9.47 15.13
C THR A 20 6.05 -9.80 16.38
N VAL A 21 4.75 -9.56 16.31
CA VAL A 21 3.79 -10.01 17.32
C VAL A 21 3.57 -11.50 17.10
N LEU A 22 4.04 -12.29 18.04
CA LEU A 22 3.95 -13.75 17.97
C LEU A 22 2.49 -14.23 17.88
N GLY A 23 2.26 -15.32 17.16
CA GLY A 23 0.93 -15.90 16.98
C GLY A 23 0.04 -15.21 15.93
N LYS A 24 0.29 -13.93 15.56
CA LYS A 24 -0.48 -13.24 14.53
C LYS A 24 0.01 -13.51 13.10
N CYS A 25 1.25 -13.96 12.92
CA CYS A 25 1.82 -14.20 11.60
C CYS A 25 1.20 -15.43 10.93
N ARG A 26 0.72 -15.28 9.69
CA ARG A 26 0.14 -16.36 8.85
C ARG A 26 1.04 -16.80 7.72
N ARG A 27 2.33 -16.50 7.74
CA ARG A 27 3.34 -16.91 6.75
C ARG A 27 3.00 -16.54 5.30
N CYS A 28 2.30 -15.41 5.08
CA CYS A 28 1.94 -14.94 3.73
C CYS A 28 3.09 -14.32 2.94
N PHE A 29 4.28 -14.17 3.55
CA PHE A 29 5.51 -13.61 2.99
C PHE A 29 5.39 -12.16 2.45
N THR A 30 4.26 -11.49 2.58
CA THR A 30 4.06 -10.10 2.10
C THR A 30 5.11 -9.14 2.67
N CYS A 31 5.44 -9.25 3.96
CA CYS A 31 6.50 -8.43 4.57
C CYS A 31 7.90 -8.75 4.03
N VAL A 32 8.19 -10.01 3.64
CA VAL A 32 9.47 -10.40 3.01
C VAL A 32 9.56 -9.81 1.61
N ARG A 33 8.48 -9.92 0.80
CA ARG A 33 8.41 -9.31 -0.54
C ARG A 33 8.60 -7.80 -0.49
N ALA A 34 7.87 -7.15 0.41
CA ALA A 34 7.87 -5.70 0.54
C ALA A 34 9.07 -5.12 1.28
N CYS A 35 9.94 -5.95 1.87
CA CYS A 35 11.10 -5.47 2.60
C CYS A 35 12.22 -5.02 1.65
N PRO A 36 12.55 -3.71 1.61
CA PRO A 36 13.61 -3.21 0.74
C PRO A 36 15.00 -3.73 1.11
N ALA A 37 15.21 -4.03 2.38
CA ALA A 37 16.48 -4.47 2.95
C ALA A 37 16.61 -6.00 3.06
N LYS A 38 15.55 -6.76 2.64
CA LYS A 38 15.48 -8.21 2.88
C LYS A 38 15.90 -8.59 4.31
N ALA A 39 15.43 -7.82 5.28
CA ALA A 39 15.76 -7.93 6.71
C ALA A 39 14.72 -8.76 7.49
N ILE A 40 14.02 -9.67 6.83
CA ILE A 40 13.00 -10.51 7.46
C ILE A 40 13.33 -11.96 7.13
N ARG A 41 13.57 -12.76 8.16
CA ARG A 41 13.74 -14.20 8.06
C ARG A 41 12.49 -14.94 8.49
N ILE A 42 12.30 -16.12 7.95
CA ILE A 42 11.28 -17.04 8.44
C ILE A 42 11.98 -18.01 9.39
N GLU A 43 11.45 -18.14 10.57
CA GLU A 43 12.00 -19.00 11.61
C GLU A 43 10.86 -19.58 12.44
N GLN A 44 10.83 -20.90 12.59
CA GLN A 44 9.76 -21.62 13.31
C GLN A 44 8.35 -21.20 12.84
N GLY A 45 8.18 -20.98 11.56
CA GLY A 45 6.91 -20.58 10.97
C GLY A 45 6.49 -19.12 11.26
N GLN A 46 7.38 -18.27 11.76
CA GLN A 46 7.11 -16.85 12.00
C GLN A 46 8.08 -15.96 11.22
N ALA A 47 7.58 -14.84 10.71
CA ALA A 47 8.41 -13.86 10.02
C ALA A 47 9.07 -12.94 11.04
N ARG A 48 10.34 -13.18 11.40
CA ARG A 48 11.11 -12.37 12.35
C ARG A 48 11.92 -11.27 11.65
N VAL A 49 12.05 -10.12 12.27
CA VAL A 49 12.88 -9.02 11.77
C VAL A 49 14.31 -9.19 12.26
N VAL A 50 15.26 -9.16 11.34
CA VAL A 50 16.70 -9.20 11.64
C VAL A 50 17.16 -7.77 11.91
N ALA A 51 17.39 -7.43 13.17
CA ALA A 51 17.64 -6.07 13.64
C ALA A 51 18.81 -5.37 12.95
N GLU A 52 19.94 -6.10 12.80
CA GLU A 52 21.17 -5.56 12.20
C GLU A 52 20.96 -5.20 10.71
N ARG A 53 20.10 -5.95 10.03
CA ARG A 53 19.79 -5.71 8.61
C ARG A 53 18.68 -4.70 8.41
N CYS A 54 17.83 -4.48 9.43
CA CYS A 54 16.66 -3.62 9.33
C CYS A 54 17.04 -2.14 9.20
N ILE A 55 16.43 -1.44 8.24
CA ILE A 55 16.55 0.02 8.04
C ILE A 55 15.42 0.81 8.72
N ALA A 56 14.60 0.16 9.52
CA ALA A 56 13.46 0.72 10.25
C ALA A 56 12.44 1.52 9.41
N CYS A 57 12.37 1.29 8.09
CA CYS A 57 11.47 2.06 7.21
C CYS A 57 9.97 1.86 7.51
N GLY A 58 9.58 0.85 8.26
CA GLY A 58 8.18 0.59 8.66
C GLY A 58 7.29 -0.01 7.56
N ASN A 59 7.80 -0.25 6.35
CA ASN A 59 6.97 -0.76 5.25
C ASN A 59 6.30 -2.11 5.59
N CYS A 60 7.01 -3.00 6.28
CA CYS A 60 6.46 -4.30 6.72
C CYS A 60 5.28 -4.15 7.70
N VAL A 61 5.20 -3.05 8.46
CA VAL A 61 4.05 -2.75 9.33
C VAL A 61 2.85 -2.35 8.49
N VAL A 62 3.08 -1.49 7.48
CA VAL A 62 2.01 -1.00 6.58
C VAL A 62 1.38 -2.11 5.76
N VAL A 63 2.20 -3.01 5.20
CA VAL A 63 1.70 -4.06 4.29
C VAL A 63 1.17 -5.31 4.99
N CYS A 64 1.31 -5.41 6.32
CA CYS A 64 0.89 -6.58 7.07
C CYS A 64 -0.60 -6.55 7.36
N ALA A 65 -1.42 -7.21 6.54
CA ALA A 65 -2.86 -7.32 6.75
C ALA A 65 -3.24 -8.06 8.05
N GLN A 66 -2.32 -8.88 8.60
CA GLN A 66 -2.53 -9.60 9.87
C GLN A 66 -2.12 -8.77 11.09
N HIS A 67 -1.64 -7.53 10.91
CA HIS A 67 -1.10 -6.69 11.99
C HIS A 67 -0.07 -7.43 12.88
N ALA A 68 0.68 -8.36 12.28
CA ALA A 68 1.72 -9.15 12.94
C ALA A 68 3.08 -8.43 13.00
N LYS A 69 3.19 -7.24 12.44
CA LYS A 69 4.37 -6.38 12.55
C LYS A 69 4.02 -5.13 13.33
N ALA A 70 4.84 -4.85 14.33
CA ALA A 70 4.72 -3.68 15.18
C ALA A 70 6.08 -3.00 15.35
N TYR A 71 6.07 -1.79 15.86
CA TYR A 71 7.28 -1.07 16.26
C TYR A 71 7.24 -0.79 17.76
N ARG A 72 8.42 -0.58 18.36
CA ARG A 72 8.54 -0.26 19.78
C ARG A 72 7.69 0.98 20.11
N SER A 73 6.81 0.85 21.08
CA SER A 73 6.00 1.97 21.56
C SER A 73 6.85 2.97 22.36
N GLY A 74 6.64 4.26 22.09
CA GLY A 74 7.19 5.37 22.86
C GLY A 74 6.21 5.96 23.88
N VAL A 75 5.00 5.41 24.00
CA VAL A 75 3.94 5.96 24.86
C VAL A 75 4.34 5.95 26.32
N GLU A 76 4.75 4.80 26.83
CA GLU A 76 5.15 4.67 28.25
C GLU A 76 6.40 5.48 28.59
N GLY A 77 7.39 5.52 27.67
CA GLY A 77 8.56 6.37 27.81
C GLY A 77 8.18 7.85 27.90
N THR A 78 7.28 8.30 27.02
CA THR A 78 6.79 9.69 27.05
C THR A 78 6.00 9.99 28.32
N LEU A 79 5.11 9.09 28.76
CA LEU A 79 4.38 9.25 30.03
C LEU A 79 5.34 9.36 31.22
N GLY A 80 6.41 8.55 31.22
CA GLY A 80 7.47 8.64 32.25
C GLY A 80 8.16 9.98 32.26
N LEU A 81 8.48 10.54 31.10
CA LEU A 81 9.09 11.87 30.97
C LEU A 81 8.13 12.98 31.44
N LEU A 82 6.86 12.93 31.06
CA LEU A 82 5.84 13.93 31.43
C LEU A 82 5.51 13.94 32.93
N ARG A 83 5.71 12.83 33.64
CA ARG A 83 5.55 12.71 35.08
C ARG A 83 6.79 13.10 35.86
N GLY A 84 7.92 13.28 35.18
CA GLY A 84 9.19 13.68 35.80
C GLY A 84 9.26 15.15 36.10
N ASP A 85 10.33 15.56 36.81
CA ASP A 85 10.53 16.95 37.27
C ASP A 85 11.14 17.87 36.21
N ARG A 86 11.60 17.31 35.08
CA ARG A 86 12.26 18.10 34.01
C ARG A 86 11.24 18.56 32.98
N PRO A 87 11.38 19.77 32.42
CA PRO A 87 10.49 20.23 31.36
C PRO A 87 10.65 19.37 30.10
N VAL A 88 9.52 19.02 29.49
CA VAL A 88 9.49 18.22 28.26
C VAL A 88 9.02 19.08 27.09
N ALA A 89 9.79 19.06 26.00
CA ALA A 89 9.46 19.72 24.74
C ALA A 89 8.91 18.67 23.73
N ALA A 90 7.75 18.96 23.17
CA ALA A 90 7.22 18.24 22.02
C ALA A 90 7.79 18.84 20.73
N LEU A 91 8.51 18.05 19.94
CA LEU A 91 9.03 18.42 18.62
C LEU A 91 8.13 17.85 17.55
N VAL A 92 7.21 18.68 17.00
CA VAL A 92 6.13 18.22 16.12
C VAL A 92 6.55 18.31 14.67
N ALA A 93 6.49 17.19 13.94
CA ALA A 93 6.82 17.12 12.52
C ALA A 93 5.79 17.89 11.67
N PRO A 94 6.21 18.67 10.65
CA PRO A 94 5.32 19.53 9.85
C PRO A 94 4.32 18.77 8.95
N SER A 95 4.33 17.46 8.99
CA SER A 95 3.32 16.60 8.35
C SER A 95 2.07 16.36 9.22
N PHE A 96 1.99 16.92 10.43
CA PHE A 96 0.86 16.73 11.35
C PHE A 96 -0.51 17.09 10.74
N PRO A 97 -0.67 18.07 9.80
CA PRO A 97 -1.97 18.38 9.23
C PRO A 97 -2.56 17.24 8.40
N ALA A 98 -1.71 16.33 7.93
CA ALA A 98 -2.17 15.12 7.22
C ALA A 98 -2.85 14.12 8.16
N GLU A 99 -2.54 14.15 9.45
CA GLU A 99 -3.14 13.28 10.47
C GLU A 99 -4.25 13.98 11.24
N PHE A 100 -3.99 15.20 11.72
CA PHE A 100 -4.86 15.96 12.64
C PHE A 100 -5.58 17.10 11.90
N SER A 101 -6.33 16.76 10.88
CA SER A 101 -7.05 17.73 10.06
C SER A 101 -8.41 18.14 10.64
N GLU A 102 -8.85 17.48 11.69
CA GLU A 102 -10.10 17.76 12.40
C GLU A 102 -10.00 19.01 13.28
N GLY A 103 -8.78 19.55 13.40
CA GLY A 103 -8.49 20.72 14.18
C GLY A 103 -7.44 21.62 13.54
N ASP A 104 -7.50 22.88 13.90
CA ASP A 104 -6.45 23.86 13.68
C ASP A 104 -5.16 23.40 14.40
N ALA A 105 -4.00 23.77 13.86
CA ALA A 105 -2.70 23.54 14.50
C ALA A 105 -2.69 23.97 15.98
N ALA A 106 -3.37 25.06 16.29
CA ALA A 106 -3.49 25.60 17.63
C ALA A 106 -4.21 24.65 18.62
N LEU A 107 -5.18 23.85 18.16
CA LEU A 107 -5.83 22.85 19.01
C LEU A 107 -4.91 21.66 19.30
N LEU A 108 -4.09 21.24 18.34
CA LEU A 108 -3.09 20.21 18.58
C LEU A 108 -2.05 20.68 19.61
N VAL A 109 -1.58 21.91 19.48
CA VAL A 109 -0.63 22.49 20.43
C VAL A 109 -1.26 22.60 21.83
N GLY A 110 -2.52 23.05 21.91
CA GLY A 110 -3.27 23.08 23.17
C GLY A 110 -3.42 21.71 23.82
N ALA A 111 -3.73 20.68 23.02
CA ALA A 111 -3.83 19.29 23.48
C ALA A 111 -2.48 18.76 24.03
N LEU A 112 -1.37 19.07 23.35
CA LEU A 112 -0.03 18.71 23.82
C LEU A 112 0.32 19.40 25.13
N ARG A 113 -0.04 20.67 25.30
CA ARG A 113 0.15 21.36 26.57
C ARG A 113 -0.71 20.76 27.68
N ARG A 114 -1.96 20.41 27.38
CA ARG A 114 -2.88 19.80 28.34
C ARG A 114 -2.38 18.45 28.87
N ILE A 115 -1.66 17.66 28.07
CA ILE A 115 -1.07 16.40 28.52
C ILE A 115 0.28 16.57 29.25
N GLY A 116 0.80 17.81 29.35
CA GLY A 116 1.95 18.12 30.19
C GLY A 116 3.22 18.56 29.47
N PHE A 117 3.22 18.73 28.15
CA PHE A 117 4.37 19.30 27.45
C PHE A 117 4.57 20.77 27.83
N ALA A 118 5.74 21.10 28.38
CA ALA A 118 6.11 22.45 28.79
C ALA A 118 6.40 23.35 27.57
N ARG A 119 6.88 22.75 26.47
CA ARG A 119 7.17 23.44 25.20
C ARG A 119 6.63 22.60 24.04
N VAL A 120 6.14 23.28 23.00
CA VAL A 120 5.67 22.64 21.77
C VAL A 120 6.30 23.38 20.59
N VAL A 121 7.28 22.76 19.95
CA VAL A 121 8.11 23.34 18.89
C VAL A 121 7.83 22.67 17.56
N GLU A 122 7.80 23.45 16.49
CA GLU A 122 7.65 22.93 15.14
C GLU A 122 9.00 22.46 14.59
N VAL A 123 9.13 21.17 14.23
CA VAL A 123 10.37 20.60 13.64
C VAL A 123 10.73 21.28 12.31
N ALA A 124 9.79 21.93 11.67
CA ALA A 124 10.06 22.72 10.47
C ALA A 124 11.10 23.83 10.71
N HIS A 125 11.21 24.38 11.92
CA HIS A 125 12.30 25.26 12.28
C HIS A 125 13.68 24.57 12.16
N GLY A 126 13.80 23.35 12.66
CA GLY A 126 15.01 22.53 12.46
C GLY A 126 15.30 22.25 10.98
N ALA A 127 14.25 22.15 10.16
CA ALA A 127 14.39 22.01 8.73
C ALA A 127 14.87 23.31 8.06
N ASP A 128 14.51 24.49 8.56
CA ASP A 128 15.05 25.77 8.09
C ASP A 128 16.57 25.84 8.35
N LEU A 129 17.01 25.45 9.55
CA LEU A 129 18.45 25.36 9.89
C LEU A 129 19.19 24.41 8.96
N VAL A 130 18.62 23.23 8.73
CA VAL A 130 19.17 22.22 7.82
C VAL A 130 19.21 22.73 6.39
N SER A 131 18.21 23.50 5.93
CA SER A 131 18.19 24.07 4.57
C SER A 131 19.37 24.99 4.33
N VAL A 132 19.73 25.82 5.31
CA VAL A 132 20.91 26.70 5.21
C VAL A 132 22.20 25.88 5.07
N ALA A 133 22.37 24.85 5.90
CA ALA A 133 23.54 23.98 5.81
C ALA A 133 23.61 23.21 4.46
N TYR A 134 22.48 22.81 3.91
CA TYR A 134 22.43 22.21 2.59
C TYR A 134 22.78 23.21 1.48
N GLN A 135 22.37 24.48 1.58
CA GLN A 135 22.76 25.52 0.63
C GLN A 135 24.28 25.72 0.62
N GLU A 136 24.91 25.71 1.80
CA GLU A 136 26.36 25.83 1.92
C GLU A 136 27.05 24.63 1.27
N GLU A 137 26.63 23.41 1.58
CA GLU A 137 27.15 22.19 0.99
C GLU A 137 26.96 22.13 -0.53
N MET A 138 25.86 22.65 -1.06
CA MET A 138 25.59 22.68 -2.51
C MET A 138 26.44 23.69 -3.26
N ARG A 139 26.99 24.71 -2.59
CA ARG A 139 27.90 25.69 -3.19
C ARG A 139 29.33 25.17 -3.34
N GLU A 140 29.71 24.16 -2.54
CA GLU A 140 31.04 23.59 -2.66
C GLU A 140 31.15 22.73 -3.93
N GLU A 141 32.20 22.96 -4.74
CA GLU A 141 32.51 22.10 -5.88
C GLU A 141 33.11 20.77 -5.40
N ARG A 142 32.35 19.68 -5.57
CA ARG A 142 32.81 18.30 -5.30
C ARG A 142 32.50 17.40 -6.49
N SER A 143 33.30 16.37 -6.68
CA SER A 143 33.05 15.37 -7.72
C SER A 143 31.90 14.42 -7.33
N GLY A 144 30.97 14.19 -8.27
CA GLY A 144 29.84 13.27 -8.14
C GLY A 144 28.65 13.81 -7.34
N PRO A 145 27.55 13.05 -7.29
CA PRO A 145 26.31 13.49 -6.67
C PRO A 145 26.40 13.59 -5.16
N ARG A 146 25.76 14.59 -4.58
CA ARG A 146 25.46 14.67 -3.15
C ARG A 146 24.11 14.06 -2.87
N ILE A 147 23.99 13.25 -1.84
CA ILE A 147 22.76 12.57 -1.46
C ILE A 147 22.25 13.17 -0.14
N ALA A 148 21.00 13.62 -0.13
CA ALA A 148 20.40 14.18 1.07
C ALA A 148 20.25 13.16 2.18
N SER A 149 20.66 13.55 3.40
CA SER A 149 20.66 12.75 4.64
C SER A 149 19.41 12.96 5.52
N ALA A 150 18.44 13.76 5.08
CA ALA A 150 17.25 14.11 5.86
C ALA A 150 16.34 12.90 6.17
N CYS A 151 16.34 11.86 5.32
CA CYS A 151 15.54 10.63 5.50
C CYS A 151 16.38 9.53 6.21
N PRO A 152 16.12 9.20 7.48
CA PRO A 152 16.94 8.23 8.21
C PRO A 152 16.87 6.80 7.63
N ALA A 153 15.76 6.41 7.01
CA ALA A 153 15.65 5.11 6.37
C ALA A 153 16.52 5.00 5.10
N VAL A 154 16.73 6.12 4.39
CA VAL A 154 17.67 6.19 3.26
C VAL A 154 19.10 6.13 3.76
N VAL A 155 19.43 6.89 4.79
CA VAL A 155 20.77 6.87 5.42
C VAL A 155 21.12 5.45 5.86
N GLU A 156 20.21 4.77 6.58
CA GLU A 156 20.44 3.39 7.01
C GLU A 156 20.56 2.42 5.83
N TYR A 157 19.83 2.64 4.74
CA TYR A 157 19.99 1.83 3.54
C TYR A 157 21.36 2.02 2.90
N ILE A 158 21.82 3.26 2.75
CA ILE A 158 23.12 3.57 2.17
C ILE A 158 24.23 2.98 3.05
N ARG A 159 24.20 3.18 4.35
CA ARG A 159 25.21 2.63 5.28
C ARG A 159 25.34 1.12 5.18
N LYS A 160 24.19 0.41 4.99
CA LYS A 160 24.12 -1.06 5.05
C LYS A 160 24.21 -1.76 3.71
N TYR A 161 23.67 -1.15 2.63
CA TYR A 161 23.52 -1.84 1.35
C TYR A 161 24.19 -1.12 0.17
N ALA A 162 24.56 0.16 0.33
CA ALA A 162 25.33 0.91 -0.64
C ALA A 162 26.49 1.67 0.04
N PRO A 163 27.39 0.98 0.81
CA PRO A 163 28.39 1.63 1.63
C PRO A 163 29.41 2.46 0.84
N HIS A 164 29.51 2.28 -0.48
CA HIS A 164 30.30 3.11 -1.37
C HIS A 164 29.71 4.53 -1.54
N LEU A 165 28.43 4.73 -1.25
CA LEU A 165 27.76 6.03 -1.31
C LEU A 165 27.77 6.79 0.02
N VAL A 166 28.31 6.24 1.10
CA VAL A 166 28.31 6.89 2.43
C VAL A 166 29.02 8.24 2.37
N ASP A 167 30.12 8.34 1.65
CA ASP A 167 30.92 9.56 1.50
C ASP A 167 30.22 10.62 0.60
N LYS A 168 29.13 10.23 -0.10
CA LYS A 168 28.27 11.12 -0.88
C LYS A 168 27.07 11.65 -0.09
N LEU A 169 26.81 11.11 1.10
CA LEU A 169 25.80 11.68 1.99
C LEU A 169 26.22 13.06 2.45
N VAL A 170 25.30 14.02 2.38
CA VAL A 170 25.53 15.36 2.95
C VAL A 170 25.69 15.22 4.45
N ALA A 171 26.81 15.70 4.98
CA ALA A 171 27.24 15.51 6.38
C ALA A 171 26.45 16.39 7.37
N VAL A 172 25.13 16.46 7.25
CA VAL A 172 24.20 17.28 8.01
C VAL A 172 23.21 16.40 8.76
N VAL A 173 22.88 16.79 10.00
CA VAL A 173 21.85 16.14 10.82
C VAL A 173 20.46 16.28 10.18
N SER A 174 19.54 15.43 10.60
CA SER A 174 18.14 15.57 10.16
C SER A 174 17.44 16.74 10.88
N PRO A 175 16.31 17.25 10.31
CA PRO A 175 15.51 18.29 10.96
C PRO A 175 15.09 17.98 12.40
N MET A 176 14.85 16.71 12.74
CA MET A 176 14.54 16.27 14.10
C MET A 176 15.67 16.62 15.07
N ILE A 177 16.90 16.27 14.72
CA ILE A 177 18.08 16.52 15.56
C ILE A 177 18.41 18.00 15.61
N ALA A 178 18.30 18.72 14.47
CA ALA A 178 18.50 20.16 14.45
C ALA A 178 17.50 20.90 15.38
N ALA A 179 16.22 20.47 15.36
CA ALA A 179 15.19 21.03 16.24
C ALA A 179 15.47 20.73 17.72
N ALA A 180 15.97 19.54 18.05
CA ALA A 180 16.34 19.18 19.42
C ALA A 180 17.51 20.04 19.92
N ARG A 181 18.57 20.17 19.12
CA ARG A 181 19.71 21.03 19.46
C ARG A 181 19.31 22.51 19.65
N SER A 182 18.40 22.99 18.79
CA SER A 182 17.82 24.32 18.94
C SER A 182 17.00 24.44 20.21
N ALA A 183 16.18 23.43 20.55
CA ALA A 183 15.40 23.43 21.79
C ALA A 183 16.30 23.43 23.05
N HIS A 184 17.35 22.63 23.07
CA HIS A 184 18.34 22.64 24.17
C HIS A 184 19.05 23.99 24.31
N ALA A 185 19.41 24.62 23.18
CA ALA A 185 20.06 25.93 23.20
C ALA A 185 19.14 27.04 23.68
N LEU A 186 17.86 27.01 23.36
CA LEU A 186 16.88 28.06 23.67
C LEU A 186 16.22 27.88 25.04
N TYR A 187 15.93 26.65 25.43
CA TYR A 187 15.12 26.33 26.61
C TYR A 187 15.94 25.72 27.75
N GLY A 188 17.25 25.52 27.53
CA GLY A 188 18.18 24.94 28.50
C GLY A 188 18.48 23.47 28.26
N GLY A 189 19.68 23.04 28.60
CA GLY A 189 20.14 21.67 28.39
C GLY A 189 19.39 20.58 29.19
N ASP A 190 18.62 21.00 30.21
CA ASP A 190 17.82 20.08 31.03
C ASP A 190 16.46 19.72 30.40
N VAL A 191 16.06 20.41 29.32
CA VAL A 191 14.81 20.11 28.61
C VAL A 191 14.87 18.71 27.96
N ARG A 192 13.83 17.91 28.15
CA ARG A 192 13.68 16.61 27.50
C ARG A 192 12.97 16.79 26.18
N CYS A 193 13.46 16.12 25.13
CA CYS A 193 12.93 16.25 23.78
C CYS A 193 12.19 15.00 23.36
N VAL A 194 10.88 15.13 23.06
CA VAL A 194 10.05 14.07 22.47
C VAL A 194 9.70 14.46 21.05
N PHE A 195 10.18 13.68 20.08
CA PHE A 195 9.79 13.89 18.68
C PHE A 195 8.43 13.26 18.40
N ILE A 196 7.56 13.98 17.70
CA ILE A 196 6.21 13.52 17.32
C ILE A 196 6.06 13.63 15.81
N GLY A 197 5.90 12.47 15.11
CA GLY A 197 5.84 12.53 13.66
C GLY A 197 5.41 11.21 12.98
N PRO A 198 5.38 11.15 11.65
CA PRO A 198 4.87 10.01 10.90
C PRO A 198 5.89 8.88 10.72
N CYS A 199 7.13 9.03 11.17
CA CYS A 199 8.26 8.25 10.72
C CYS A 199 8.79 7.29 11.79
N VAL A 200 8.67 5.97 11.53
CA VAL A 200 9.21 4.92 12.42
C VAL A 200 10.75 4.90 12.42
N ALA A 201 11.39 5.26 11.29
CA ALA A 201 12.85 5.29 11.22
C ALA A 201 13.49 6.34 12.15
N LYS A 202 12.73 7.36 12.58
CA LYS A 202 13.15 8.32 13.58
C LYS A 202 13.44 7.69 14.96
N LYS A 203 12.71 6.60 15.29
CA LYS A 203 13.02 5.81 16.50
C LYS A 203 14.41 5.15 16.42
N ARG A 204 14.84 4.77 15.24
CA ARG A 204 16.19 4.22 15.01
C ARG A 204 17.24 5.32 15.02
N GLU A 205 16.94 6.46 14.40
CA GLU A 205 17.85 7.61 14.38
C GLU A 205 18.15 8.14 15.80
N ALA A 206 17.14 8.23 16.67
CA ALA A 206 17.33 8.64 18.05
C ALA A 206 18.26 7.73 18.86
N LEU A 207 18.43 6.47 18.41
CA LEU A 207 19.34 5.49 19.02
C LEU A 207 20.71 5.44 18.34
N ASP A 208 20.95 6.25 17.30
CA ASP A 208 22.26 6.26 16.62
C ASP A 208 23.30 6.92 17.55
N PRO A 209 24.48 6.27 17.79
CA PRO A 209 25.49 6.77 18.71
C PRO A 209 25.98 8.21 18.43
N GLU A 210 25.96 8.64 17.16
CA GLU A 210 26.40 9.97 16.73
C GLU A 210 25.44 11.10 17.20
N VAL A 211 24.19 10.75 17.54
CA VAL A 211 23.15 11.68 17.97
C VAL A 211 22.40 11.21 19.22
N ALA A 212 22.96 10.21 19.92
CA ALA A 212 22.36 9.67 21.14
C ALA A 212 22.26 10.74 22.23
N GLY A 213 21.11 10.77 22.92
CA GLY A 213 20.83 11.74 23.98
C GLY A 213 20.25 13.08 23.51
N GLU A 214 20.18 13.34 22.20
CA GLU A 214 19.52 14.53 21.65
C GLU A 214 17.98 14.43 21.69
N ILE A 215 17.46 13.22 21.58
CA ILE A 215 16.04 12.90 21.63
C ILE A 215 15.83 11.81 22.70
N ASP A 216 14.96 12.10 23.66
CA ASP A 216 14.65 11.15 24.75
C ASP A 216 13.63 10.10 24.33
N GLU A 217 12.61 10.47 23.55
CA GLU A 217 11.64 9.52 23.01
C GLU A 217 11.07 9.98 21.66
N VAL A 218 10.56 9.02 20.90
CA VAL A 218 9.92 9.24 19.58
C VAL A 218 8.53 8.66 19.58
N LEU A 219 7.53 9.51 19.41
CA LEU A 219 6.13 9.12 19.16
C LEU A 219 5.79 9.21 17.67
N THR A 220 5.09 8.21 17.17
CA THR A 220 4.38 8.34 15.91
C THR A 220 3.06 9.08 16.12
N PHE A 221 2.45 9.61 15.06
CA PHE A 221 1.13 10.24 15.17
C PHE A 221 0.05 9.26 15.64
N ARG A 222 0.18 7.98 15.25
CA ARG A 222 -0.69 6.90 15.77
C ARG A 222 -0.55 6.78 17.29
N GLU A 223 0.68 6.69 17.78
CA GLU A 223 0.93 6.61 19.22
C GLU A 223 0.48 7.86 19.97
N LEU A 224 0.56 9.04 19.34
CA LEU A 224 0.01 10.26 19.93
C LEU A 224 -1.53 10.19 20.06
N ARG A 225 -2.23 9.64 19.07
CA ARG A 225 -3.68 9.38 19.18
C ARG A 225 -4.00 8.38 20.30
N ASP A 226 -3.20 7.32 20.39
CA ASP A 226 -3.35 6.33 21.47
C ASP A 226 -3.11 6.99 22.83
N LEU A 227 -2.11 7.87 22.94
CA LEU A 227 -1.83 8.66 24.17
C LEU A 227 -2.98 9.61 24.52
N PHE A 228 -3.54 10.33 23.55
CA PHE A 228 -4.71 11.18 23.76
C PHE A 228 -5.92 10.37 24.23
N ALA A 229 -6.17 9.22 23.60
CA ALA A 229 -7.26 8.30 24.02
C ALA A 229 -7.04 7.77 25.44
N GLN A 230 -5.81 7.41 25.80
CA GLN A 230 -5.46 6.89 27.12
C GLN A 230 -5.62 7.95 28.25
N LEU A 231 -5.39 9.23 27.90
CA LEU A 231 -5.51 10.35 28.83
C LEU A 231 -6.87 11.08 28.74
N ASP A 232 -7.80 10.55 27.96
CA ASP A 232 -9.14 11.13 27.72
C ASP A 232 -9.07 12.59 27.22
N VAL A 233 -8.16 12.86 26.28
CA VAL A 233 -7.97 14.19 25.68
C VAL A 233 -8.55 14.22 24.27
N SER A 234 -9.53 15.07 24.06
CA SER A 234 -10.12 15.36 22.73
C SER A 234 -9.66 16.73 22.24
N LEU A 235 -9.16 16.82 21.01
CA LEU A 235 -8.68 18.07 20.39
C LEU A 235 -9.71 19.20 20.44
N GLY A 236 -10.98 18.90 20.16
CA GLY A 236 -12.06 19.89 20.14
C GLY A 236 -12.41 20.49 21.51
N GLN A 237 -11.88 19.91 22.60
CA GLN A 237 -12.12 20.38 23.98
C GLN A 237 -10.88 21.05 24.57
N CYS A 238 -9.84 21.26 23.79
CA CYS A 238 -8.61 21.89 24.24
C CYS A 238 -8.59 23.40 23.90
N ASP A 239 -7.95 24.17 24.76
CA ASP A 239 -7.70 25.58 24.48
C ASP A 239 -6.75 25.72 23.29
N ARG A 240 -6.95 26.76 22.49
CA ARG A 240 -6.06 27.07 21.38
C ARG A 240 -4.74 27.62 21.90
N SER A 241 -3.63 27.14 21.40
CA SER A 241 -2.29 27.62 21.75
C SER A 241 -1.39 27.57 20.52
N ASP A 242 -0.46 28.50 20.43
CA ASP A 242 0.54 28.57 19.36
C ASP A 242 1.77 27.72 19.68
N PHE A 243 2.50 27.35 18.64
CA PHE A 243 3.85 26.79 18.79
C PHE A 243 4.77 27.77 19.52
N ASP A 244 5.62 27.24 20.38
CA ASP A 244 6.71 28.04 21.00
C ASP A 244 7.72 28.48 19.91
N PRO A 245 8.36 29.63 20.05
CA PRO A 245 9.41 30.09 19.14
C PRO A 245 10.61 29.10 19.11
N PRO A 246 11.41 29.10 18.04
CA PRO A 246 11.31 29.96 16.87
C PRO A 246 10.21 29.46 15.90
N ARG A 247 9.59 30.41 15.19
CA ARG A 247 8.61 30.04 14.14
C ARG A 247 9.32 29.49 12.91
N ALA A 248 8.72 28.51 12.31
CA ALA A 248 9.25 27.88 11.10
C ALA A 248 8.86 28.67 9.83
N GLY A 249 9.77 28.64 8.86
CA GLY A 249 9.61 29.21 7.53
C GLY A 249 9.37 28.15 6.44
N GLN A 250 10.28 28.10 5.47
CA GLN A 250 10.23 27.17 4.33
C GLN A 250 10.47 25.70 4.71
N GLY A 251 11.02 25.43 5.90
CA GLY A 251 11.19 24.08 6.42
C GLY A 251 9.90 23.26 6.52
N ARG A 252 8.74 23.93 6.54
CA ARG A 252 7.42 23.30 6.43
C ARG A 252 7.20 22.52 5.12
N LEU A 253 8.03 22.75 4.09
CA LEU A 253 8.03 22.02 2.83
C LEU A 253 8.63 20.61 2.92
N PHE A 254 9.49 20.33 3.90
CA PHE A 254 10.23 19.06 3.98
C PHE A 254 9.37 17.79 3.95
N PRO A 255 8.14 17.76 4.44
CA PRO A 255 7.28 16.59 4.27
C PRO A 255 6.90 16.28 2.82
N MET A 256 6.98 17.27 1.94
CA MET A 256 6.61 17.17 0.54
C MET A 256 7.75 16.55 -0.28
N VAL A 257 7.40 15.86 -1.35
CA VAL A 257 8.37 15.33 -2.31
C VAL A 257 9.00 16.51 -3.08
N GLY A 258 10.31 16.66 -3.00
CA GLY A 258 11.05 17.82 -3.50
C GLY A 258 11.00 19.03 -2.54
N GLY A 259 10.55 18.84 -1.32
CA GLY A 259 10.38 19.90 -0.35
C GLY A 259 11.70 20.44 0.21
N LEU A 260 12.70 19.59 0.39
CA LEU A 260 14.04 20.01 0.77
C LEU A 260 14.65 20.87 -0.35
N LEU A 261 14.63 20.37 -1.58
CA LEU A 261 15.16 21.10 -2.75
C LEU A 261 14.50 22.49 -2.88
N LYS A 262 13.18 22.57 -2.70
CA LYS A 262 12.47 23.86 -2.76
C LYS A 262 12.83 24.78 -1.60
N ALA A 263 12.99 24.23 -0.39
CA ALA A 263 13.38 25.00 0.78
C ALA A 263 14.82 25.55 0.70
N THR A 264 15.70 24.90 -0.07
CA THR A 264 17.04 25.40 -0.37
C THR A 264 17.07 26.44 -1.52
N GLY A 265 15.90 26.86 -2.03
CA GLY A 265 15.81 27.87 -3.08
C GLY A 265 16.10 27.35 -4.50
N HIS A 266 16.23 26.03 -4.67
CA HIS A 266 16.46 25.44 -5.98
C HIS A 266 15.14 25.07 -6.66
N GLU A 267 15.06 25.32 -7.99
CA GLU A 267 13.91 24.93 -8.79
C GLU A 267 14.21 23.62 -9.56
N ARG A 268 13.16 22.83 -9.74
CA ARG A 268 13.22 21.62 -10.54
C ARG A 268 13.32 22.02 -12.02
N ASN A 269 14.47 21.80 -12.63
CA ASN A 269 14.61 21.95 -14.08
C ASN A 269 14.43 20.56 -14.72
N LEU A 270 13.35 20.41 -15.52
CA LEU A 270 13.03 19.13 -16.18
C LEU A 270 13.96 18.83 -17.37
N LEU A 271 14.58 19.85 -17.96
CA LEU A 271 15.43 19.70 -19.14
C LEU A 271 16.90 19.48 -18.78
N HIS A 272 17.33 20.02 -17.64
CA HIS A 272 18.68 19.86 -17.11
C HIS A 272 18.58 19.50 -15.64
N PRO A 273 18.40 18.22 -15.31
CA PRO A 273 18.18 17.79 -13.93
C PRO A 273 19.48 17.84 -13.12
N GLU A 274 19.90 19.05 -12.70
CA GLU A 274 20.99 19.18 -11.73
C GLU A 274 20.64 18.54 -10.39
N ALA A 275 19.34 18.46 -10.09
CA ALA A 275 18.82 17.84 -8.89
C ALA A 275 17.73 16.80 -9.22
N ILE A 276 17.85 15.61 -8.63
CA ILE A 276 16.90 14.51 -8.77
C ILE A 276 16.16 14.32 -7.45
N VAL A 277 14.83 14.21 -7.55
CA VAL A 277 13.96 13.90 -6.40
C VAL A 277 13.39 12.50 -6.57
N LEU A 278 13.66 11.62 -5.62
CA LEU A 278 13.21 10.22 -5.61
C LEU A 278 12.19 10.01 -4.49
N SER A 279 11.12 9.28 -4.76
CA SER A 279 10.09 9.05 -3.76
C SER A 279 9.48 7.65 -3.81
N GLY A 280 9.47 6.99 -2.67
CA GLY A 280 8.99 5.62 -2.52
C GLY A 280 10.14 4.60 -2.64
N HIS A 281 9.90 3.43 -2.05
CA HIS A 281 10.92 2.37 -1.94
C HIS A 281 11.51 1.97 -3.30
N GLN A 282 10.65 1.75 -4.29
CA GLN A 282 11.07 1.18 -5.57
C GLN A 282 11.99 2.13 -6.33
N GLU A 283 11.56 3.35 -6.57
CA GLU A 283 12.33 4.36 -7.30
C GLU A 283 13.64 4.68 -6.58
N THR A 284 13.57 4.91 -5.24
CA THR A 284 14.74 5.23 -4.44
C THR A 284 15.78 4.11 -4.48
N LEU A 285 15.36 2.84 -4.35
CA LEU A 285 16.29 1.72 -4.33
C LEU A 285 16.85 1.43 -5.72
N GLU A 286 16.04 1.54 -6.76
CA GLU A 286 16.48 1.35 -8.13
C GLU A 286 17.60 2.32 -8.50
N VAL A 287 17.45 3.59 -8.18
CA VAL A 287 18.49 4.59 -8.44
C VAL A 287 19.71 4.36 -7.56
N LEU A 288 19.54 4.25 -6.23
CA LEU A 288 20.68 4.09 -5.31
C LEU A 288 21.50 2.81 -5.57
N SER A 289 20.86 1.74 -6.04
CA SER A 289 21.59 0.49 -6.37
C SER A 289 22.42 0.56 -7.64
N LYS A 290 22.07 1.50 -8.55
CA LYS A 290 22.76 1.69 -9.83
C LYS A 290 23.86 2.77 -9.77
N LEU A 291 23.82 3.62 -8.73
CA LEU A 291 24.84 4.65 -8.57
C LEU A 291 26.20 4.03 -8.24
N THR A 292 27.22 4.36 -9.01
CA THR A 292 28.61 3.99 -8.73
C THR A 292 29.32 5.04 -7.87
N GLY A 293 28.77 6.25 -7.80
CA GLY A 293 29.27 7.36 -7.00
C GLY A 293 29.98 8.46 -7.80
N ASP A 294 30.22 8.25 -9.08
CA ASP A 294 30.93 9.20 -9.96
C ASP A 294 30.10 9.61 -11.19
N GLU A 295 28.79 9.36 -11.18
CA GLU A 295 27.90 9.72 -12.27
C GLU A 295 27.75 11.25 -12.41
N PRO A 296 27.90 11.79 -13.61
CA PRO A 296 27.80 13.23 -13.85
C PRO A 296 26.35 13.73 -14.05
N PHE A 297 25.35 12.83 -13.98
CA PHE A 297 23.98 13.16 -14.41
C PHE A 297 23.18 13.99 -13.37
N ALA A 298 23.63 14.07 -12.11
CA ALA A 298 23.02 14.92 -11.09
C ALA A 298 24.06 15.40 -10.08
N SER A 299 23.99 16.67 -9.70
CA SER A 299 24.80 17.23 -8.62
C SER A 299 24.20 16.96 -7.24
N PHE A 300 22.87 16.80 -7.17
CA PHE A 300 22.14 16.59 -5.91
C PHE A 300 21.00 15.58 -6.07
N ILE A 301 20.84 14.71 -5.09
CA ILE A 301 19.77 13.72 -5.05
C ILE A 301 19.01 13.86 -3.73
N GLU A 302 17.68 14.13 -3.80
CA GLU A 302 16.77 14.14 -2.66
C GLU A 302 15.97 12.82 -2.63
N PRO A 303 16.41 11.78 -1.90
CA PRO A 303 15.70 10.53 -1.81
C PRO A 303 14.78 10.51 -0.58
N LEU A 304 13.55 10.07 -0.77
CA LEU A 304 12.60 9.77 0.29
C LEU A 304 12.15 8.31 0.21
N MET A 305 12.35 7.55 1.27
CA MET A 305 11.90 6.15 1.33
C MET A 305 10.38 6.01 1.25
N CYS A 306 9.62 6.99 1.74
CA CYS A 306 8.17 7.11 1.61
C CYS A 306 7.78 8.01 0.44
N ARG A 307 6.53 7.94 -0.01
CA ARG A 307 5.96 8.85 -1.04
C ARG A 307 5.55 10.21 -0.43
N GLY A 308 6.49 10.87 0.25
CA GLY A 308 6.31 12.03 1.13
C GLY A 308 6.12 11.60 2.59
N CYS A 309 6.56 12.42 3.55
CA CYS A 309 6.47 12.09 4.99
C CYS A 309 5.02 11.97 5.47
N TYR A 310 4.06 12.66 4.82
CA TYR A 310 2.62 12.50 5.06
C TYR A 310 2.05 11.10 4.68
N CYS A 311 2.88 10.21 4.15
CA CYS A 311 2.59 8.81 3.89
C CYS A 311 3.42 7.86 4.79
N GLY A 312 4.03 8.37 5.84
CA GLY A 312 4.87 7.59 6.75
C GLY A 312 4.08 6.49 7.49
N PRO A 313 4.77 5.42 7.92
CA PRO A 313 4.14 4.26 8.57
C PRO A 313 3.54 4.57 9.95
N GLY A 314 3.89 5.70 10.55
CA GLY A 314 3.32 6.16 11.82
C GLY A 314 2.03 6.97 11.70
N MET A 315 1.46 7.09 10.49
CA MET A 315 0.13 7.66 10.28
C MET A 315 -0.96 6.65 10.66
N SER A 316 -2.09 7.13 11.20
CA SER A 316 -3.26 6.31 11.51
C SER A 316 -4.47 6.62 10.63
N THR A 317 -4.46 7.80 9.98
CA THR A 317 -5.59 8.28 9.19
C THR A 317 -5.89 7.41 7.97
N SER A 318 -7.18 7.17 7.72
CA SER A 318 -7.69 6.47 6.53
C SER A 318 -7.78 7.37 5.29
N ARG A 319 -7.44 8.66 5.40
CA ARG A 319 -7.49 9.63 4.30
C ARG A 319 -6.64 9.21 3.12
N GLN A 320 -7.09 9.55 1.93
CA GLN A 320 -6.33 9.30 0.71
C GLN A 320 -5.05 10.14 0.67
N ARG A 321 -4.05 9.64 -0.04
CA ARG A 321 -2.74 10.31 -0.17
C ARG A 321 -2.86 11.77 -0.66
N LEU A 322 -3.77 12.03 -1.59
CA LEU A 322 -3.98 13.37 -2.14
C LEU A 322 -4.50 14.33 -1.07
N ASP A 323 -5.47 13.91 -0.26
CA ASP A 323 -6.04 14.73 0.81
C ASP A 323 -4.98 15.06 1.87
N ARG A 324 -4.14 14.08 2.22
CA ARG A 324 -3.00 14.30 3.13
C ARG A 324 -2.03 15.33 2.57
N LYS A 325 -1.69 15.21 1.28
CA LYS A 325 -0.83 16.16 0.57
C LYS A 325 -1.44 17.56 0.57
N GLN A 326 -2.74 17.67 0.28
CA GLN A 326 -3.45 18.96 0.26
C GLN A 326 -3.49 19.61 1.64
N ALA A 327 -3.73 18.84 2.71
CA ALA A 327 -3.72 19.37 4.08
C ALA A 327 -2.35 19.94 4.44
N VAL A 328 -1.26 19.24 4.16
CA VAL A 328 0.11 19.77 4.39
C VAL A 328 0.36 21.00 3.51
N ALA A 329 -0.01 20.96 2.22
CA ALA A 329 0.20 22.08 1.33
C ALA A 329 -0.62 23.33 1.72
N ALA A 330 -1.82 23.16 2.27
CA ALA A 330 -2.63 24.26 2.82
C ALA A 330 -1.94 24.91 4.01
N TYR A 331 -1.46 24.09 4.95
CA TYR A 331 -0.72 24.57 6.12
C TYR A 331 0.57 25.33 5.74
N VAL A 332 1.32 24.81 4.77
CA VAL A 332 2.52 25.49 4.26
C VAL A 332 2.17 26.86 3.67
N ARG A 333 1.12 26.91 2.81
CA ARG A 333 0.70 28.18 2.18
C ARG A 333 0.23 29.22 3.18
N GLU A 334 -0.48 28.80 4.22
CA GLU A 334 -0.94 29.70 5.28
C GLU A 334 0.25 30.26 6.07
N GLY A 335 1.18 29.39 6.47
CA GLY A 335 2.38 29.82 7.16
C GLY A 335 3.26 30.77 6.34
N MET A 336 3.32 30.61 5.02
CA MET A 336 4.05 31.52 4.12
C MET A 336 3.41 32.91 4.00
N LYS A 337 2.08 33.04 4.14
CA LYS A 337 1.40 34.34 4.12
C LYS A 337 1.75 35.22 5.34
N HIS A 338 2.06 34.58 6.46
CA HIS A 338 2.42 35.26 7.70
C HIS A 338 3.95 35.48 7.86
N ALA A 339 4.73 35.03 6.88
CA ALA A 339 6.19 35.17 6.85
C ALA A 339 6.65 36.46 6.15
N ASP A 340 5.81 37.50 6.12
CA ASP A 340 6.21 38.83 5.65
C ASP A 340 7.33 39.44 6.52
N GLY A 341 8.54 39.16 6.13
CA GLY A 341 9.67 40.09 6.22
C GLY A 341 10.42 40.20 7.53
N THR A 342 10.01 39.63 8.65
CA THR A 342 10.73 39.78 9.91
C THR A 342 10.81 38.50 10.72
N LEU A 343 11.66 37.59 10.30
CA LEU A 343 12.26 36.59 11.19
C LEU A 343 13.44 37.27 11.93
N GLU A 344 13.16 38.27 12.79
CA GLU A 344 14.13 38.82 13.76
C GLU A 344 14.25 37.94 15.01
N VAL A 345 14.11 36.64 14.89
CA VAL A 345 14.64 35.75 15.91
C VAL A 345 15.99 35.30 15.40
N GLU A 346 17.09 35.77 16.02
CA GLU A 346 18.41 35.20 15.80
C GLU A 346 18.30 33.67 15.98
N LEU A 347 18.40 32.93 14.86
CA LEU A 347 18.38 31.47 14.91
C LEU A 347 19.59 31.02 15.76
N PRO A 348 19.40 30.19 16.78
CA PRO A 348 20.53 29.74 17.58
C PRO A 348 21.53 29.02 16.69
N ARG A 349 22.77 29.40 16.74
CA ARG A 349 23.87 28.73 16.06
C ARG A 349 24.12 27.40 16.75
N VAL A 350 23.56 26.31 16.22
CA VAL A 350 23.76 24.96 16.71
C VAL A 350 24.61 24.17 15.73
N PRO A 351 25.45 23.23 16.18
CA PRO A 351 26.23 22.40 15.30
C PRO A 351 25.29 21.51 14.49
N LEU A 352 25.39 21.54 13.16
CA LEU A 352 24.56 20.75 12.26
C LEU A 352 25.32 19.59 11.61
N SER A 353 26.63 19.51 11.81
CA SER A 353 27.44 18.45 11.23
C SER A 353 27.12 17.07 11.86
N ARG A 354 27.19 16.03 11.03
CA ARG A 354 27.06 14.62 11.42
C ARG A 354 27.95 13.74 10.56
N LYS A 355 28.59 12.77 11.19
CA LYS A 355 29.33 11.74 10.48
C LYS A 355 28.44 10.53 10.22
N PHE A 356 28.62 9.91 9.06
CA PHE A 356 27.97 8.66 8.72
C PHE A 356 29.04 7.55 8.59
N VAL A 357 28.87 6.48 9.36
CA VAL A 357 29.81 5.35 9.37
C VAL A 357 29.23 4.22 8.55
N LYS A 358 30.07 3.56 7.73
CA LYS A 358 29.70 2.36 6.96
C LYS A 358 29.34 1.22 7.91
N ASP A 359 28.23 0.56 7.65
CA ASP A 359 27.73 -0.63 8.38
C ASP A 359 27.30 -1.68 7.34
N ASP A 360 28.28 -2.21 6.58
CA ASP A 360 28.00 -3.11 5.44
C ASP A 360 27.32 -4.40 5.92
N ARG A 361 26.09 -4.59 5.47
CA ARG A 361 25.24 -5.76 5.75
C ARG A 361 24.83 -6.51 4.49
N ARG A 362 25.50 -6.25 3.37
CA ARG A 362 25.30 -7.05 2.16
C ARG A 362 25.67 -8.49 2.44
N LEU A 363 24.95 -9.41 1.82
CA LEU A 363 25.28 -10.82 1.93
C LEU A 363 26.41 -11.11 0.95
N PRO A 364 27.49 -11.76 1.40
CA PRO A 364 28.49 -12.27 0.48
C PRO A 364 27.86 -13.33 -0.43
N GLU A 365 28.25 -13.34 -1.70
CA GLU A 365 27.79 -14.39 -2.60
C GLU A 365 28.44 -15.72 -2.23
N PRO A 366 27.63 -16.77 -2.00
CA PRO A 366 28.16 -18.11 -1.77
C PRO A 366 28.83 -18.64 -3.03
N PRO A 367 29.73 -19.64 -2.91
CA PRO A 367 30.26 -20.36 -4.06
C PRO A 367 29.13 -20.91 -4.95
N GLU A 368 29.31 -20.87 -6.26
CA GLU A 368 28.29 -21.32 -7.23
C GLU A 368 27.80 -22.74 -6.97
N ALA A 369 28.70 -23.63 -6.56
CA ALA A 369 28.38 -25.02 -6.20
C ALA A 369 27.36 -25.08 -5.05
N GLU A 370 27.45 -24.18 -4.07
CA GLU A 370 26.53 -24.12 -2.93
C GLU A 370 25.16 -23.57 -3.35
N VAL A 371 25.15 -22.52 -4.19
CA VAL A 371 23.90 -21.99 -4.77
C VAL A 371 23.17 -23.08 -5.55
N ARG A 372 23.90 -23.83 -6.39
CA ARG A 372 23.32 -24.94 -7.16
C ARG A 372 22.79 -26.04 -6.25
N ARG A 373 23.51 -26.38 -5.19
CA ARG A 373 23.07 -27.38 -4.20
C ARG A 373 21.74 -26.97 -3.55
N ILE A 374 21.59 -25.70 -3.18
CA ILE A 374 20.36 -25.20 -2.57
C ILE A 374 19.20 -25.15 -3.58
N LEU A 375 19.48 -24.74 -4.82
CA LEU A 375 18.48 -24.77 -5.89
C LEU A 375 17.97 -26.20 -6.15
N ALA A 376 18.87 -27.17 -6.20
CA ALA A 376 18.52 -28.58 -6.38
C ALA A 376 17.61 -29.12 -5.28
N ARG A 377 17.74 -28.66 -4.03
CA ARG A 377 16.82 -29.02 -2.92
C ARG A 377 15.38 -28.55 -3.13
N THR A 378 15.17 -27.60 -4.02
CA THR A 378 13.84 -27.13 -4.42
C THR A 378 13.49 -27.50 -5.86
N ASN A 379 14.02 -28.64 -6.35
CA ASN A 379 13.79 -29.20 -7.68
C ASN A 379 14.20 -28.27 -8.83
N LYS A 380 15.32 -27.52 -8.66
CA LYS A 380 15.84 -26.63 -9.70
C LYS A 380 17.23 -27.08 -10.10
N PHE A 381 17.30 -27.95 -11.08
CA PHE A 381 18.54 -28.58 -11.55
C PHE A 381 19.17 -27.83 -12.73
N ALA A 382 18.32 -27.19 -13.57
CA ALA A 382 18.74 -26.41 -14.72
C ALA A 382 18.23 -24.95 -14.61
N PRO A 383 18.83 -23.99 -15.33
CA PRO A 383 18.32 -22.60 -15.38
C PRO A 383 16.87 -22.47 -15.86
N SER A 384 16.40 -23.39 -16.71
CA SER A 384 14.99 -23.46 -17.14
C SER A 384 14.01 -23.73 -15.99
N ASP A 385 14.45 -24.32 -14.89
CA ASP A 385 13.62 -24.64 -13.73
C ASP A 385 13.48 -23.45 -12.79
N GLU A 386 14.28 -22.39 -13.01
CA GLU A 386 14.29 -21.18 -12.22
C GLU A 386 13.16 -20.24 -12.66
N LEU A 387 11.93 -20.49 -12.22
CA LEU A 387 10.72 -19.74 -12.62
C LEU A 387 10.76 -18.25 -12.27
N ASN A 388 11.60 -17.84 -11.32
CA ASN A 388 11.74 -16.45 -10.85
C ASN A 388 10.39 -15.76 -10.55
N CYS A 389 9.41 -16.52 -10.02
CA CYS A 389 8.01 -16.10 -9.86
C CYS A 389 7.79 -15.08 -8.74
N GLY A 390 8.78 -14.84 -7.87
CA GLY A 390 8.70 -13.88 -6.76
C GLY A 390 7.79 -14.28 -5.59
N ALA A 391 7.06 -15.39 -5.65
CA ALA A 391 6.09 -15.81 -4.62
C ALA A 391 6.71 -15.96 -3.22
N CYS A 392 7.96 -16.43 -3.15
CA CYS A 392 8.71 -16.57 -1.90
C CYS A 392 9.19 -15.23 -1.30
N GLY A 393 9.05 -14.12 -2.03
CA GLY A 393 9.50 -12.79 -1.60
C GLY A 393 10.88 -12.36 -2.12
N TYR A 394 11.55 -13.18 -2.92
CA TYR A 394 12.80 -12.86 -3.60
C TYR A 394 12.56 -12.73 -5.10
N ALA A 395 13.25 -11.82 -5.78
CA ALA A 395 13.01 -11.56 -7.20
C ALA A 395 13.43 -12.75 -8.07
N THR A 396 14.51 -13.43 -7.69
CA THR A 396 15.02 -14.60 -8.41
C THR A 396 15.15 -15.82 -7.51
N CYS A 397 15.16 -17.01 -8.11
CA CYS A 397 15.42 -18.26 -7.41
C CYS A 397 16.85 -18.28 -6.82
N ARG A 398 17.80 -17.63 -7.48
CA ARG A 398 19.18 -17.49 -7.00
C ARG A 398 19.26 -16.58 -5.76
N GLU A 399 18.61 -15.42 -5.77
CA GLU A 399 18.53 -14.56 -4.57
C GLU A 399 17.94 -15.32 -3.37
N LYS A 400 16.90 -16.14 -3.59
CA LYS A 400 16.37 -17.01 -2.54
C LYS A 400 17.42 -18.03 -2.08
N ALA A 401 18.17 -18.65 -2.97
CA ALA A 401 19.18 -19.62 -2.61
C ALA A 401 20.30 -18.98 -1.77
N VAL A 402 20.73 -17.78 -2.12
CA VAL A 402 21.67 -16.97 -1.30
C VAL A 402 21.07 -16.69 0.08
N ALA A 403 19.80 -16.30 0.15
CA ALA A 403 19.12 -16.04 1.41
C ALA A 403 18.97 -17.31 2.28
N VAL A 404 18.75 -18.49 1.67
CA VAL A 404 18.70 -19.78 2.37
C VAL A 404 20.10 -20.11 2.93
N HIS A 405 21.16 -19.92 2.17
CA HIS A 405 22.54 -20.13 2.63
C HIS A 405 22.84 -19.31 3.90
N HIS A 406 22.37 -18.08 3.96
CA HIS A 406 22.58 -17.18 5.10
C HIS A 406 21.50 -17.30 6.19
N GLY A 407 20.63 -18.30 6.15
CA GLY A 407 19.58 -18.52 7.16
C GLY A 407 18.47 -17.47 7.20
N LEU A 408 18.29 -16.70 6.12
CA LEU A 408 17.23 -15.69 6.01
C LEU A 408 15.96 -16.23 5.35
N ALA A 409 16.05 -17.35 4.67
CA ALA A 409 14.93 -18.00 4.01
C ALA A 409 14.96 -19.51 4.25
N GLU A 410 13.80 -20.14 4.13
CA GLU A 410 13.63 -21.60 4.18
C GLU A 410 13.29 -22.16 2.80
N GLU A 411 13.62 -23.41 2.56
CA GLU A 411 13.28 -24.11 1.31
C GLU A 411 11.77 -24.15 1.09
N ALA A 412 11.02 -24.37 2.18
CA ALA A 412 9.55 -24.36 2.22
C ALA A 412 8.87 -23.06 1.78
N MET A 413 9.60 -21.96 1.62
CA MET A 413 9.06 -20.73 1.05
C MET A 413 8.83 -20.81 -0.47
N CYS A 414 9.37 -21.83 -1.15
CA CYS A 414 9.16 -22.02 -2.58
C CYS A 414 7.78 -22.64 -2.84
N LEU A 415 6.84 -21.84 -3.33
CA LEU A 415 5.48 -22.32 -3.58
C LEU A 415 5.42 -23.49 -4.59
N PRO A 416 6.05 -23.42 -5.79
CA PRO A 416 6.06 -24.54 -6.71
C PRO A 416 6.59 -25.83 -6.06
N PHE A 417 7.69 -25.74 -5.33
CA PHE A 417 8.27 -26.88 -4.62
C PHE A 417 7.31 -27.45 -3.54
N MET A 418 6.61 -26.58 -2.80
CA MET A 418 5.64 -27.02 -1.79
C MET A 418 4.43 -27.72 -2.42
N VAL A 419 3.97 -27.23 -3.56
CA VAL A 419 2.89 -27.86 -4.33
C VAL A 419 3.32 -29.25 -4.79
N GLU A 420 4.50 -29.36 -5.43
CA GLU A 420 5.06 -30.66 -5.87
C GLU A 420 5.28 -31.65 -4.71
N ALA A 421 5.73 -31.13 -3.56
CA ALA A 421 5.91 -31.94 -2.36
C ALA A 421 4.56 -32.45 -1.81
N ALA A 422 3.53 -31.57 -1.81
CA ALA A 422 2.18 -31.95 -1.40
C ALA A 422 1.57 -32.99 -2.35
N GLU A 423 1.77 -32.83 -3.67
CA GLU A 423 1.33 -33.81 -4.68
C GLU A 423 1.95 -35.18 -4.46
N ARG A 424 3.27 -35.23 -4.19
CA ARG A 424 3.96 -36.50 -3.90
C ARG A 424 3.38 -37.19 -2.67
N VAL A 425 3.18 -36.45 -1.57
CA VAL A 425 2.59 -36.99 -0.35
C VAL A 425 1.16 -37.51 -0.60
N CYS A 426 0.37 -36.76 -1.39
CA CYS A 426 -0.99 -37.18 -1.72
C CYS A 426 -1.01 -38.41 -2.62
N GLN A 427 -0.06 -38.57 -3.56
CA GLN A 427 0.10 -39.78 -4.37
C GLN A 427 0.49 -40.99 -3.52
N GLU A 428 1.42 -40.79 -2.58
CA GLU A 428 1.84 -41.83 -1.62
C GLU A 428 0.67 -42.27 -0.71
N LEU A 429 -0.21 -41.34 -0.33
CA LEU A 429 -1.40 -41.63 0.47
C LEU A 429 -2.60 -42.15 -0.35
N LYS A 430 -2.42 -42.36 -1.67
CA LYS A 430 -3.49 -42.85 -2.57
C LYS A 430 -4.75 -41.98 -2.56
N LEU A 431 -4.62 -40.69 -2.32
CA LEU A 431 -5.75 -39.77 -2.41
C LEU A 431 -6.19 -39.57 -3.87
N PRO A 432 -7.49 -39.49 -4.20
CA PRO A 432 -7.98 -39.37 -5.56
C PRO A 432 -7.41 -38.15 -6.28
N TRP A 433 -6.81 -38.36 -7.41
CA TRP A 433 -6.16 -37.35 -8.28
C TRP A 433 -7.10 -36.19 -8.67
N LEU A 434 -8.38 -36.46 -8.79
CA LEU A 434 -9.41 -35.50 -9.22
C LEU A 434 -9.64 -34.39 -8.19
N GLU A 435 -9.68 -34.71 -6.90
CA GLU A 435 -9.87 -33.71 -5.82
C GLU A 435 -8.63 -32.81 -5.67
N LEU A 436 -7.44 -33.38 -5.85
CA LEU A 436 -6.19 -32.64 -5.73
C LEU A 436 -5.99 -31.64 -6.87
N ARG A 437 -6.34 -32.02 -8.08
CA ARG A 437 -6.25 -31.15 -9.27
C ARG A 437 -7.22 -29.97 -9.17
N GLU A 438 -8.37 -30.19 -8.56
CA GLU A 438 -9.36 -29.15 -8.30
C GLU A 438 -8.84 -28.15 -7.23
N VAL A 439 -8.29 -28.67 -6.14
CA VAL A 439 -7.67 -27.84 -5.07
C VAL A 439 -6.44 -27.07 -5.58
N GLN A 440 -5.60 -27.70 -6.39
CA GLN A 440 -4.42 -27.07 -7.00
C GLN A 440 -4.81 -25.95 -7.97
N GLY A 441 -5.79 -26.20 -8.84
CA GLY A 441 -6.36 -25.19 -9.73
C GLY A 441 -6.93 -23.99 -8.94
N HIS A 442 -7.55 -24.27 -7.80
CA HIS A 442 -8.09 -23.26 -6.90
C HIS A 442 -7.00 -22.44 -6.20
N LEU A 443 -5.95 -23.06 -5.69
CA LEU A 443 -4.83 -22.36 -5.00
C LEU A 443 -4.08 -21.45 -5.99
N VAL A 444 -3.73 -21.94 -7.17
CA VAL A 444 -3.02 -21.15 -8.19
C VAL A 444 -3.88 -20.00 -8.72
N ASN A 445 -5.20 -20.22 -8.92
CA ASN A 445 -6.09 -19.14 -9.33
C ASN A 445 -6.37 -18.13 -8.19
N THR A 446 -6.55 -18.60 -6.98
CA THR A 446 -6.76 -17.72 -5.81
C THR A 446 -5.52 -16.84 -5.55
N GLU A 447 -4.33 -17.38 -5.71
CA GLU A 447 -3.09 -16.63 -5.53
C GLU A 447 -2.82 -15.65 -6.69
N LYS A 448 -3.08 -16.06 -7.93
CA LYS A 448 -3.07 -15.14 -9.08
C LYS A 448 -4.08 -14.01 -8.90
N LEU A 449 -5.29 -14.32 -8.42
CA LEU A 449 -6.34 -13.35 -8.18
C LEU A 449 -6.01 -12.42 -7.00
N ALA A 450 -5.43 -12.94 -5.91
CA ALA A 450 -4.99 -12.14 -4.78
C ALA A 450 -3.79 -11.22 -5.13
N SER A 451 -2.85 -11.71 -5.92
CA SER A 451 -1.71 -10.93 -6.43
C SER A 451 -2.17 -9.85 -7.43
N LEU A 452 -3.08 -10.19 -8.35
CA LEU A 452 -3.72 -9.22 -9.24
C LEU A 452 -4.52 -8.18 -8.45
N GLY A 453 -5.24 -8.58 -7.40
CA GLY A 453 -6.00 -7.69 -6.54
C GLY A 453 -5.14 -6.66 -5.81
N GLN A 454 -4.01 -7.07 -5.25
CA GLN A 454 -3.08 -6.15 -4.59
C GLN A 454 -2.39 -5.17 -5.55
N MET A 455 -2.00 -5.65 -6.74
CA MET A 455 -1.44 -4.78 -7.80
C MET A 455 -2.50 -3.84 -8.36
N ALA A 456 -3.72 -4.33 -8.57
CA ALA A 456 -4.83 -3.56 -9.12
C ALA A 456 -5.20 -2.35 -8.24
N ALA A 457 -5.20 -2.49 -6.92
CA ALA A 457 -5.50 -1.38 -6.01
C ALA A 457 -4.46 -0.24 -6.08
N GLY A 458 -3.18 -0.57 -6.22
CA GLY A 458 -2.10 0.41 -6.38
C GLY A 458 -2.13 1.11 -7.75
N ILE A 459 -2.24 0.31 -8.81
CA ILE A 459 -2.27 0.79 -10.20
C ILE A 459 -3.53 1.63 -10.46
N ALA A 460 -4.68 1.20 -9.95
CA ALA A 460 -5.93 1.92 -10.15
C ALA A 460 -5.91 3.31 -9.48
N HIS A 461 -5.28 3.42 -8.32
CA HIS A 461 -5.10 4.72 -7.66
C HIS A 461 -4.17 5.66 -8.45
N GLU A 462 -3.12 5.10 -9.05
CA GLU A 462 -2.15 5.86 -9.86
C GLU A 462 -2.70 6.25 -11.23
N LEU A 463 -3.59 5.46 -11.81
CA LEU A 463 -4.24 5.75 -13.08
C LEU A 463 -5.45 6.68 -12.94
N ASN A 464 -6.21 6.62 -11.84
CA ASN A 464 -7.33 7.54 -11.61
C ASN A 464 -6.89 9.00 -11.44
N ASN A 465 -5.67 9.24 -10.95
CA ASN A 465 -5.14 10.59 -10.78
C ASN A 465 -4.92 11.33 -12.11
N PRO A 466 -4.15 10.80 -13.10
CA PRO A 466 -4.00 11.47 -14.40
C PRO A 466 -5.33 11.56 -15.16
N LEU A 467 -6.19 10.55 -15.09
CA LEU A 467 -7.50 10.58 -15.74
C LEU A 467 -8.41 11.66 -15.17
N GLY A 468 -8.42 11.86 -13.84
CA GLY A 468 -9.13 12.97 -13.20
C GLY A 468 -8.61 14.32 -13.67
N THR A 469 -7.31 14.45 -13.87
CA THR A 469 -6.68 15.67 -14.41
C THR A 469 -7.07 15.90 -15.87
N ILE A 470 -7.04 14.88 -16.71
CA ILE A 470 -7.45 14.96 -18.12
C ILE A 470 -8.91 15.39 -18.22
N LEU A 471 -9.83 14.76 -17.47
CA LEU A 471 -11.26 15.12 -17.47
C LEU A 471 -11.49 16.56 -17.02
N LEU A 472 -10.77 17.01 -15.99
CA LEU A 472 -10.86 18.38 -15.49
C LEU A 472 -10.43 19.40 -16.57
N TYR A 473 -9.26 19.16 -17.19
CA TYR A 473 -8.75 20.08 -18.22
C TYR A 473 -9.59 20.02 -19.49
N THR A 474 -10.06 18.86 -19.91
CA THR A 474 -11.00 18.73 -21.04
C THR A 474 -12.27 19.57 -20.80
N GLY A 475 -12.83 19.51 -19.59
CA GLY A 475 -14.00 20.33 -19.22
C GLY A 475 -13.70 21.85 -19.14
N ILE A 476 -12.50 22.24 -18.72
CA ILE A 476 -12.06 23.65 -18.69
C ILE A 476 -11.86 24.18 -20.10
N VAL A 477 -11.19 23.40 -20.96
CA VAL A 477 -10.93 23.78 -22.37
C VAL A 477 -12.24 23.88 -23.13
N ARG A 478 -13.16 22.93 -22.95
CA ARG A 478 -14.50 22.96 -23.56
C ARG A 478 -15.25 24.26 -23.23
N ARG A 479 -15.25 24.69 -21.94
CA ARG A 479 -15.89 25.96 -21.53
C ARG A 479 -15.20 27.20 -22.11
N LYS A 480 -13.88 27.16 -22.35
CA LYS A 480 -13.13 28.29 -22.93
C LYS A 480 -13.28 28.39 -24.44
N LEU A 481 -13.74 27.33 -25.10
CA LEU A 481 -13.92 27.25 -26.54
C LEU A 481 -15.40 27.41 -26.97
N GLU A 482 -16.21 28.09 -26.15
CA GLU A 482 -17.60 28.44 -26.53
C GLU A 482 -17.63 29.12 -27.90
N GLY A 483 -18.36 28.54 -28.89
CA GLY A 483 -18.44 29.00 -30.27
C GLY A 483 -17.53 28.28 -31.28
N ARG A 484 -16.72 27.29 -30.89
CA ARG A 484 -15.89 26.45 -31.76
C ARG A 484 -16.38 24.98 -31.76
N GLU A 485 -17.51 24.77 -32.48
CA GLU A 485 -18.16 23.42 -32.55
C GLU A 485 -17.26 22.38 -33.21
N ASP A 486 -16.32 22.80 -34.08
CA ASP A 486 -15.33 21.95 -34.72
C ASP A 486 -14.39 21.23 -33.74
N LEU A 487 -14.11 21.83 -32.57
CA LEU A 487 -13.24 21.26 -31.53
C LEU A 487 -14.02 20.55 -30.41
N HIS A 488 -15.31 20.76 -30.30
CA HIS A 488 -16.15 20.12 -29.28
C HIS A 488 -16.23 18.60 -29.47
N HIS A 489 -16.26 18.13 -30.72
CA HIS A 489 -16.27 16.69 -31.03
C HIS A 489 -15.02 15.98 -30.53
N ASP A 490 -13.84 16.56 -30.74
CA ASP A 490 -12.57 15.98 -30.27
C ASP A 490 -12.47 15.99 -28.74
N LEU A 491 -12.98 17.04 -28.10
CA LEU A 491 -13.04 17.13 -26.63
C LEU A 491 -14.04 16.14 -26.03
N ASP A 492 -15.17 15.89 -26.69
CA ASP A 492 -16.13 14.87 -26.26
C ASP A 492 -15.52 13.47 -26.41
N LEU A 493 -14.81 13.19 -27.50
CA LEU A 493 -14.06 11.95 -27.69
C LEU A 493 -13.01 11.73 -26.57
N LEU A 494 -12.24 12.75 -26.22
CA LEU A 494 -11.25 12.68 -25.13
C LEU A 494 -11.91 12.47 -23.77
N SER A 495 -13.05 13.13 -23.53
CA SER A 495 -13.84 12.96 -22.31
C SER A 495 -14.38 11.54 -22.19
N ASP A 496 -14.99 11.02 -23.26
CA ASP A 496 -15.57 9.70 -23.31
C ASP A 496 -14.54 8.59 -23.11
N GLU A 497 -13.36 8.71 -23.73
CA GLU A 497 -12.28 7.74 -23.59
C GLU A 497 -11.65 7.79 -22.18
N SER A 498 -11.52 8.99 -21.61
CA SER A 498 -11.06 9.14 -20.23
C SER A 498 -12.05 8.57 -19.21
N GLN A 499 -13.35 8.78 -19.41
CA GLN A 499 -14.41 8.17 -18.59
C GLN A 499 -14.45 6.65 -18.75
N ARG A 500 -14.18 6.16 -19.94
CA ARG A 500 -14.06 4.75 -20.23
C ARG A 500 -12.88 4.12 -19.48
N CYS A 501 -11.71 4.72 -19.51
CA CYS A 501 -10.55 4.29 -18.72
C CYS A 501 -10.89 4.26 -17.22
N LYS A 502 -11.57 5.28 -16.71
CA LYS A 502 -12.00 5.35 -15.32
C LYS A 502 -12.95 4.20 -14.95
N ARG A 503 -13.88 3.80 -15.85
CA ARG A 503 -14.77 2.64 -15.64
C ARG A 503 -13.99 1.32 -15.59
N ILE A 504 -13.01 1.13 -16.47
CA ILE A 504 -12.16 -0.06 -16.50
C ILE A 504 -11.38 -0.19 -15.19
N ILE A 505 -10.81 0.91 -14.72
CA ILE A 505 -10.07 0.97 -13.45
C ILE A 505 -10.99 0.73 -12.26
N GLY A 506 -12.21 1.27 -12.28
CA GLY A 506 -13.24 1.02 -11.27
C GLY A 506 -13.56 -0.47 -11.15
N SER A 507 -13.81 -1.14 -12.27
CA SER A 507 -14.07 -2.59 -12.31
C SER A 507 -12.89 -3.41 -11.78
N LEU A 508 -11.67 -2.96 -12.01
CA LEU A 508 -10.46 -3.60 -11.51
C LEU A 508 -10.30 -3.42 -9.99
N LEU A 509 -10.69 -2.25 -9.46
CA LEU A 509 -10.70 -1.97 -8.02
C LEU A 509 -11.76 -2.77 -7.27
N ASP A 510 -12.96 -2.87 -7.86
CA ASP A 510 -14.05 -3.65 -7.28
C ASP A 510 -13.66 -5.13 -7.19
N PHE A 511 -12.98 -5.64 -8.22
CA PHE A 511 -12.38 -6.97 -8.21
C PHE A 511 -11.33 -7.15 -7.08
N ALA A 512 -10.52 -6.13 -6.83
CA ALA A 512 -9.47 -6.16 -5.80
C ALA A 512 -10.01 -6.07 -4.36
N ARG A 513 -11.17 -5.45 -4.15
CA ARG A 513 -11.76 -5.19 -2.83
C ARG A 513 -12.64 -6.32 -2.28
N GLN A 514 -13.02 -7.30 -3.09
CA GLN A 514 -14.01 -8.33 -2.74
C GLN A 514 -13.48 -9.44 -1.81
N ASN A 515 -12.79 -9.10 -0.73
CA ASN A 515 -12.20 -10.09 0.19
C ASN A 515 -13.09 -10.54 1.37
N ARG A 516 -14.35 -10.12 1.46
CA ARG A 516 -15.26 -10.55 2.53
C ARG A 516 -16.64 -10.81 1.96
N VAL A 517 -17.15 -12.03 2.15
CA VAL A 517 -18.51 -12.45 1.77
C VAL A 517 -19.39 -12.32 3.01
N LYS A 518 -20.45 -11.50 2.91
CA LYS A 518 -21.48 -11.38 3.94
C LYS A 518 -22.67 -12.27 3.57
N LEU A 519 -22.66 -13.50 4.05
CA LEU A 519 -23.70 -14.47 3.73
C LEU A 519 -25.01 -14.10 4.45
N GLU A 520 -26.11 -14.09 3.67
CA GLU A 520 -27.47 -13.96 4.16
C GLU A 520 -28.42 -14.88 3.36
N ARG A 521 -29.57 -15.20 3.94
CA ARG A 521 -30.62 -15.96 3.22
C ARG A 521 -31.32 -15.05 2.25
N VAL A 522 -31.22 -15.36 0.97
CA VAL A 522 -31.78 -14.56 -0.13
C VAL A 522 -32.83 -15.39 -0.87
N GLN A 523 -34.01 -14.81 -1.07
CA GLN A 523 -35.05 -15.39 -1.92
C GLN A 523 -34.63 -15.21 -3.39
N VAL A 524 -34.42 -16.34 -4.09
CA VAL A 524 -33.86 -16.35 -5.45
C VAL A 524 -34.76 -15.59 -6.43
N LEU A 525 -36.07 -15.77 -6.36
CA LEU A 525 -37.00 -15.10 -7.26
C LEU A 525 -36.88 -13.57 -7.18
N ARG A 526 -36.80 -13.00 -5.96
CA ARG A 526 -36.59 -11.55 -5.77
C ARG A 526 -35.27 -11.08 -6.32
N LEU A 527 -34.21 -11.84 -6.10
CA LEU A 527 -32.89 -11.50 -6.63
C LEU A 527 -32.89 -11.43 -8.16
N LEU A 528 -33.58 -12.35 -8.84
CA LEU A 528 -33.71 -12.35 -10.31
C LEU A 528 -34.60 -11.20 -10.80
N GLN A 529 -35.66 -10.83 -10.05
CA GLN A 529 -36.51 -9.69 -10.36
C GLN A 529 -35.74 -8.36 -10.23
N ASP A 530 -34.98 -8.17 -9.15
CA ASP A 530 -34.16 -6.98 -8.95
C ASP A 530 -33.18 -6.74 -10.11
N VAL A 531 -32.60 -7.82 -10.67
CA VAL A 531 -31.69 -7.77 -11.83
C VAL A 531 -32.39 -7.29 -13.09
N VAL A 532 -33.61 -7.75 -13.34
CA VAL A 532 -34.38 -7.38 -14.54
C VAL A 532 -34.92 -5.94 -14.40
N ASP A 533 -35.42 -5.56 -13.22
CA ASP A 533 -36.07 -4.26 -12.98
C ASP A 533 -35.07 -3.10 -12.97
N GLU A 534 -33.91 -3.27 -12.31
CA GLU A 534 -32.88 -2.21 -12.24
C GLU A 534 -32.09 -2.06 -13.56
N THR A 535 -31.98 -3.13 -14.32
CA THR A 535 -31.36 -3.03 -15.63
C THR A 535 -32.39 -2.35 -16.53
N SER A 536 -32.41 -1.00 -16.63
CA SER A 536 -33.27 -0.18 -17.51
C SER A 536 -33.11 -0.56 -19.02
N PHE A 537 -32.78 -1.79 -19.31
CA PHE A 537 -32.65 -2.35 -20.66
C PHE A 537 -34.00 -2.50 -21.36
N ALA A 538 -35.09 -2.69 -20.61
CA ALA A 538 -36.45 -2.70 -21.19
C ALA A 538 -36.80 -1.40 -21.95
N ASN A 539 -36.12 -0.29 -21.64
CA ASN A 539 -36.27 1.02 -22.33
C ASN A 539 -35.22 1.23 -23.44
N ARG A 540 -34.19 0.38 -23.58
CA ARG A 540 -33.09 0.56 -24.58
C ARG A 540 -33.12 -0.39 -25.74
N ASP A 541 -33.65 -1.60 -25.56
CA ASP A 541 -33.81 -2.58 -26.64
C ASP A 541 -35.20 -3.24 -26.58
N PRO A 542 -36.20 -2.69 -27.27
CA PRO A 542 -37.56 -3.19 -27.26
C PRO A 542 -37.73 -4.56 -27.88
N HIS A 543 -36.67 -5.13 -28.48
CA HIS A 543 -36.72 -6.42 -29.18
C HIS A 543 -36.36 -7.60 -28.28
N VAL A 544 -35.85 -7.39 -27.07
CA VAL A 544 -35.44 -8.45 -26.14
C VAL A 544 -36.39 -8.57 -24.96
N LYS A 545 -37.01 -9.77 -24.79
CA LYS A 545 -37.88 -10.07 -23.64
C LYS A 545 -37.11 -10.77 -22.53
N ALA A 546 -37.19 -10.27 -21.29
CA ALA A 546 -36.70 -10.99 -20.13
C ALA A 546 -37.74 -11.97 -19.60
N VAL A 547 -37.36 -13.22 -19.39
CA VAL A 547 -38.22 -14.28 -18.84
C VAL A 547 -37.59 -14.80 -17.54
N ILE A 548 -38.37 -14.81 -16.46
CA ILE A 548 -37.93 -15.36 -15.17
C ILE A 548 -38.68 -16.66 -14.88
N ALA A 549 -37.95 -17.73 -14.59
CA ALA A 549 -38.50 -19.01 -14.24
C ALA A 549 -37.82 -19.55 -12.96
N ALA A 550 -38.39 -19.20 -11.81
CA ALA A 550 -37.88 -19.61 -10.50
C ALA A 550 -38.99 -19.96 -9.53
N PRO A 551 -38.82 -20.97 -8.66
CA PRO A 551 -39.77 -21.27 -7.58
C PRO A 551 -39.88 -20.08 -6.60
N GLU A 552 -41.10 -19.84 -6.11
CA GLU A 552 -41.36 -18.69 -5.19
C GLU A 552 -40.64 -18.84 -3.84
N ASP A 553 -40.54 -20.07 -3.34
CA ASP A 553 -40.01 -20.38 -2.00
C ASP A 553 -38.52 -20.76 -1.99
N LEU A 554 -37.83 -20.62 -3.12
CA LEU A 554 -36.43 -21.01 -3.21
C LEU A 554 -35.51 -19.98 -2.55
N GLU A 555 -34.81 -20.42 -1.51
CA GLU A 555 -33.81 -19.60 -0.79
C GLU A 555 -32.40 -20.20 -0.94
N VAL A 556 -31.40 -19.33 -0.95
CA VAL A 556 -29.99 -19.68 -0.97
C VAL A 556 -29.20 -18.77 -0.02
N GLU A 557 -28.16 -19.30 0.62
CA GLU A 557 -27.29 -18.53 1.54
C GLU A 557 -26.11 -17.92 0.76
N VAL A 558 -26.22 -16.63 0.42
CA VAL A 558 -25.25 -15.89 -0.41
C VAL A 558 -25.09 -14.45 0.06
N ASP A 559 -24.05 -13.78 -0.41
CA ASP A 559 -23.96 -12.32 -0.37
C ASP A 559 -24.81 -11.74 -1.49
N ARG A 560 -25.90 -11.06 -1.11
CA ARG A 560 -26.90 -10.54 -2.04
C ARG A 560 -26.29 -9.58 -3.07
N ASP A 561 -25.46 -8.65 -2.63
CA ASP A 561 -24.90 -7.62 -3.49
C ASP A 561 -23.91 -8.21 -4.49
N GLN A 562 -23.06 -9.12 -4.04
CA GLN A 562 -22.11 -9.82 -4.90
C GLN A 562 -22.83 -10.74 -5.91
N MET A 563 -23.85 -11.49 -5.46
CA MET A 563 -24.58 -12.38 -6.36
C MET A 563 -25.42 -11.59 -7.36
N ARG A 564 -26.00 -10.46 -6.97
CA ARG A 564 -26.65 -9.52 -7.87
C ARG A 564 -25.68 -9.03 -8.95
N GLN A 565 -24.45 -8.65 -8.56
CA GLN A 565 -23.40 -8.22 -9.50
C GLN A 565 -23.07 -9.31 -10.54
N VAL A 566 -23.02 -10.59 -10.11
CA VAL A 566 -22.82 -11.72 -11.03
C VAL A 566 -23.95 -11.80 -12.05
N LEU A 567 -25.20 -11.79 -11.55
CA LEU A 567 -26.39 -11.92 -12.40
C LEU A 567 -26.56 -10.73 -13.34
N ASP A 568 -26.31 -9.50 -12.87
CA ASP A 568 -26.31 -8.29 -13.70
C ASP A 568 -25.30 -8.38 -14.85
N ASN A 569 -24.08 -8.85 -14.54
CA ASN A 569 -23.06 -9.03 -15.56
C ASN A 569 -23.43 -10.07 -16.59
N LEU A 570 -23.99 -11.22 -16.16
CA LEU A 570 -24.43 -12.28 -17.07
C LEU A 570 -25.62 -11.84 -17.91
N PHE A 571 -26.60 -11.15 -17.30
CA PHE A 571 -27.76 -10.64 -17.99
C PHE A 571 -27.39 -9.59 -19.05
N LYS A 572 -26.50 -8.64 -18.72
CA LYS A 572 -25.97 -7.66 -19.68
C LYS A 572 -25.25 -8.32 -20.85
N ASN A 573 -24.43 -9.32 -20.56
CA ASN A 573 -23.74 -10.05 -21.62
C ASN A 573 -24.71 -10.80 -22.54
N ALA A 574 -25.78 -11.37 -21.98
CA ALA A 574 -26.82 -12.06 -22.72
C ALA A 574 -27.60 -11.11 -23.65
N VAL A 575 -28.00 -9.94 -23.13
CA VAL A 575 -28.70 -8.90 -23.93
C VAL A 575 -27.78 -8.38 -25.05
N GLU A 576 -26.52 -8.09 -24.73
CA GLU A 576 -25.55 -7.62 -25.73
C GLU A 576 -25.29 -8.68 -26.83
N ALA A 577 -25.34 -9.98 -26.51
CA ALA A 577 -25.17 -11.06 -27.48
C ALA A 577 -26.33 -11.16 -28.47
N MET A 578 -27.50 -10.58 -28.18
CA MET A 578 -28.65 -10.54 -29.08
C MET A 578 -28.45 -9.62 -30.29
N GLU A 579 -27.54 -8.62 -30.20
CA GLU A 579 -27.17 -7.71 -31.29
C GLU A 579 -28.39 -7.07 -32.01
N GLY A 580 -29.47 -6.73 -31.27
CA GLY A 580 -30.71 -6.17 -31.81
C GLY A 580 -31.64 -7.19 -32.51
N ARG A 581 -31.40 -8.49 -32.32
CA ARG A 581 -32.33 -9.53 -32.77
C ARG A 581 -33.51 -9.65 -31.82
N GLU A 582 -34.70 -9.95 -32.38
CA GLU A 582 -35.87 -10.30 -31.55
C GLU A 582 -35.66 -11.65 -30.89
N GLY A 583 -35.91 -11.73 -29.58
CA GLY A 583 -35.80 -12.98 -28.83
C GLY A 583 -35.93 -12.79 -27.33
N SER A 584 -35.54 -13.81 -26.57
CA SER A 584 -35.67 -13.83 -25.12
C SER A 584 -34.34 -14.11 -24.41
N VAL A 585 -34.18 -13.46 -23.26
CA VAL A 585 -33.17 -13.80 -22.26
C VAL A 585 -33.88 -14.39 -21.05
N THR A 586 -33.60 -15.70 -20.79
CA THR A 586 -34.26 -16.43 -19.72
C THR A 586 -33.35 -16.61 -18.52
N LEU A 587 -33.80 -16.08 -17.35
CA LEU A 587 -33.19 -16.35 -16.05
C LEU A 587 -33.97 -17.49 -15.38
N ARG A 588 -33.31 -18.59 -15.10
CA ARG A 588 -33.95 -19.75 -14.49
C ARG A 588 -33.26 -20.15 -13.20
N ALA A 589 -34.05 -20.58 -12.21
CA ALA A 589 -33.54 -21.20 -10.98
C ALA A 589 -34.19 -22.58 -10.79
N VAL A 590 -33.39 -23.55 -10.38
CA VAL A 590 -33.82 -24.91 -10.12
C VAL A 590 -33.26 -25.39 -8.80
N ASP A 591 -34.12 -25.90 -7.93
CA ASP A 591 -33.71 -26.54 -6.69
C ASP A 591 -33.21 -27.97 -7.00
N ARG A 592 -31.98 -28.24 -6.62
CA ARG A 592 -31.35 -29.55 -6.65
C ARG A 592 -31.24 -30.14 -5.25
N GLU A 593 -32.36 -30.26 -4.60
CA GLU A 593 -32.44 -30.62 -3.16
C GLU A 593 -31.69 -31.92 -2.82
N LYS A 594 -31.75 -32.93 -3.72
CA LYS A 594 -31.02 -34.21 -3.57
C LYS A 594 -29.49 -34.05 -3.58
N GLU A 595 -28.99 -32.98 -4.21
CA GLU A 595 -27.57 -32.66 -4.35
C GLU A 595 -27.12 -31.56 -3.37
N GLY A 596 -28.07 -30.96 -2.63
CA GLY A 596 -27.81 -29.87 -1.68
C GLY A 596 -27.42 -28.54 -2.33
N HIS A 597 -27.77 -28.35 -3.62
CA HIS A 597 -27.37 -27.18 -4.40
C HIS A 597 -28.58 -26.47 -5.03
N VAL A 598 -28.41 -25.19 -5.32
CA VAL A 598 -29.31 -24.38 -6.14
C VAL A 598 -28.60 -24.07 -7.46
N ARG A 599 -29.24 -24.35 -8.60
CA ARG A 599 -28.72 -24.05 -9.93
C ARG A 599 -29.45 -22.83 -10.49
N LEU A 600 -28.69 -21.79 -10.84
CA LEU A 600 -29.14 -20.63 -11.59
C LEU A 600 -28.63 -20.74 -13.03
N SER A 601 -29.37 -20.25 -14.00
CA SER A 601 -28.89 -20.14 -15.37
C SER A 601 -29.41 -18.88 -16.05
N VAL A 602 -28.58 -18.29 -16.90
CA VAL A 602 -28.92 -17.19 -17.79
C VAL A 602 -28.73 -17.71 -19.22
N THR A 603 -29.81 -17.74 -20.00
CA THR A 603 -29.83 -18.25 -21.37
C THR A 603 -30.22 -17.13 -22.32
N ASP A 604 -29.46 -16.95 -23.40
CA ASP A 604 -29.75 -16.05 -24.51
C ASP A 604 -29.89 -16.83 -25.82
N GLU A 605 -30.57 -16.24 -26.80
CA GLU A 605 -30.74 -16.71 -28.17
C GLU A 605 -29.80 -15.92 -29.14
N GLY A 606 -28.66 -15.46 -28.64
CA GLY A 606 -27.74 -14.61 -29.34
C GLY A 606 -26.77 -15.30 -30.30
N CYS A 607 -25.65 -14.64 -30.57
CA CYS A 607 -24.64 -15.10 -31.54
C CYS A 607 -23.85 -16.35 -31.08
N GLY A 608 -23.90 -16.70 -29.79
CA GLY A 608 -23.15 -17.80 -29.23
C GLY A 608 -21.64 -17.55 -29.11
N ILE A 609 -20.91 -18.55 -28.58
CA ILE A 609 -19.47 -18.46 -28.31
C ILE A 609 -18.73 -19.53 -29.08
N PRO A 610 -17.72 -19.19 -29.91
CA PRO A 610 -16.89 -20.14 -30.61
C PRO A 610 -16.14 -21.08 -29.66
N GLN A 611 -15.94 -22.33 -30.08
CA GLN A 611 -15.31 -23.38 -29.25
C GLN A 611 -13.93 -22.96 -28.73
N GLU A 612 -13.13 -22.28 -29.55
CA GLU A 612 -11.77 -21.81 -29.20
C GLU A 612 -11.76 -20.73 -28.12
N ALA A 613 -12.88 -20.03 -27.92
CA ALA A 613 -13.03 -18.98 -26.95
C ALA A 613 -13.58 -19.47 -25.60
N ARG A 614 -14.31 -20.61 -25.56
CA ARG A 614 -15.00 -21.08 -24.34
C ARG A 614 -14.08 -21.28 -23.15
N ASP A 615 -12.88 -21.84 -23.38
CA ASP A 615 -11.90 -22.04 -22.29
C ASP A 615 -11.22 -20.76 -21.81
N LYS A 616 -11.38 -19.66 -22.57
CA LYS A 616 -10.70 -18.38 -22.32
C LYS A 616 -11.63 -17.30 -21.76
N ILE A 617 -12.97 -17.49 -21.85
CA ILE A 617 -13.92 -16.43 -21.44
C ILE A 617 -13.84 -16.03 -19.97
N PHE A 618 -13.34 -16.90 -19.11
CA PHE A 618 -13.10 -16.61 -17.68
C PHE A 618 -11.69 -16.09 -17.41
N GLN A 619 -10.85 -15.91 -18.43
CA GLN A 619 -9.52 -15.30 -18.27
C GLN A 619 -9.65 -13.77 -18.24
N PRO A 620 -8.94 -13.08 -17.33
CA PRO A 620 -8.94 -11.62 -17.27
C PRO A 620 -8.52 -10.99 -18.60
N PHE A 621 -9.22 -9.91 -18.98
CA PHE A 621 -9.00 -9.13 -20.21
C PHE A 621 -9.34 -9.84 -21.53
N PHE A 622 -9.79 -11.09 -21.50
CA PHE A 622 -10.25 -11.77 -22.70
C PHE A 622 -11.64 -11.26 -23.11
N THR A 623 -11.79 -10.86 -24.38
CA THR A 623 -13.07 -10.44 -24.96
C THR A 623 -13.12 -10.76 -26.45
N THR A 624 -14.28 -11.19 -26.93
CA THR A 624 -14.59 -11.37 -28.35
C THR A 624 -15.26 -10.14 -28.97
N LYS A 625 -15.60 -9.13 -28.16
CA LYS A 625 -16.24 -7.89 -28.59
C LYS A 625 -15.23 -6.97 -29.28
N ARG A 626 -15.70 -6.11 -30.20
CA ARG A 626 -14.85 -5.11 -30.89
C ARG A 626 -14.10 -4.25 -29.88
N ILE A 627 -12.87 -3.87 -30.26
CA ILE A 627 -12.03 -2.97 -29.45
C ILE A 627 -12.85 -1.77 -29.01
N GLY A 628 -13.00 -1.61 -27.70
CA GLY A 628 -13.76 -0.49 -27.11
C GLY A 628 -15.11 -0.84 -26.48
N ARG A 629 -15.72 -1.98 -26.76
CA ARG A 629 -17.06 -2.35 -26.23
C ARG A 629 -17.07 -3.40 -25.12
N GLY A 630 -15.94 -3.98 -24.75
CA GLY A 630 -15.83 -4.95 -23.64
C GLY A 630 -14.54 -4.75 -22.85
N THR A 631 -14.61 -4.85 -21.50
CA THR A 631 -13.43 -4.76 -20.61
C THR A 631 -12.73 -6.12 -20.44
N GLY A 632 -13.41 -7.23 -20.78
CA GLY A 632 -12.92 -8.59 -20.54
C GLY A 632 -12.77 -8.95 -19.04
N LEU A 633 -13.36 -8.18 -18.12
CA LEU A 633 -13.27 -8.38 -16.66
C LEU A 633 -14.56 -8.95 -16.06
N GLY A 634 -15.71 -8.79 -16.71
CA GLY A 634 -17.00 -9.19 -16.15
C GLY A 634 -17.09 -10.69 -15.79
N LEU A 635 -16.83 -11.57 -16.74
CA LEU A 635 -16.89 -13.03 -16.51
C LEU A 635 -15.83 -13.55 -15.51
N PRO A 636 -14.55 -13.07 -15.53
CA PRO A 636 -13.58 -13.37 -14.48
C PRO A 636 -14.04 -12.94 -13.08
N ILE A 637 -14.68 -11.77 -12.94
CA ILE A 637 -15.25 -11.29 -11.67
C ILE A 637 -16.37 -12.23 -11.23
N SER A 638 -17.30 -12.56 -12.13
CA SER A 638 -18.40 -13.50 -11.86
C SER A 638 -17.86 -14.86 -11.41
N TYR A 639 -16.82 -15.37 -12.06
CA TYR A 639 -16.13 -16.59 -11.67
C TYR A 639 -15.57 -16.50 -10.25
N GLY A 640 -14.88 -15.41 -9.92
CA GLY A 640 -14.31 -15.17 -8.59
C GLY A 640 -15.38 -15.12 -7.49
N ILE A 641 -16.46 -14.38 -7.72
CA ILE A 641 -17.57 -14.27 -6.76
C ILE A 641 -18.23 -15.63 -6.52
N VAL A 642 -18.56 -16.38 -7.58
CA VAL A 642 -19.20 -17.70 -7.46
C VAL A 642 -18.29 -18.65 -6.69
N LYS A 643 -16.98 -18.61 -6.91
CA LYS A 643 -16.02 -19.42 -6.17
C LYS A 643 -15.91 -19.05 -4.70
N MET A 644 -15.97 -17.76 -4.35
CA MET A 644 -16.02 -17.35 -2.93
C MET A 644 -17.27 -17.85 -2.20
N HIS A 645 -18.35 -18.09 -2.94
CA HIS A 645 -19.57 -18.71 -2.43
C HIS A 645 -19.53 -20.24 -2.47
N HIS A 646 -18.36 -20.85 -2.69
CA HIS A 646 -18.18 -22.29 -2.84
C HIS A 646 -19.00 -22.91 -3.99
N GLY A 647 -19.36 -22.08 -4.97
CA GLY A 647 -20.15 -22.48 -6.14
C GLY A 647 -19.30 -22.88 -7.34
N ARG A 648 -20.00 -23.28 -8.40
CA ARG A 648 -19.44 -23.60 -9.71
C ARG A 648 -20.12 -22.75 -10.77
N ILE A 649 -19.36 -22.25 -11.77
CA ILE A 649 -19.87 -21.55 -12.94
C ILE A 649 -19.27 -22.17 -14.18
N TRP A 650 -20.12 -22.40 -15.22
CA TRP A 650 -19.69 -22.93 -16.52
C TRP A 650 -20.62 -22.42 -17.62
N VAL A 651 -20.25 -22.67 -18.88
CA VAL A 651 -20.97 -22.19 -20.06
C VAL A 651 -21.26 -23.34 -21.01
N GLU A 652 -22.45 -23.34 -21.60
CA GLU A 652 -22.82 -24.15 -22.74
C GLU A 652 -23.28 -23.22 -23.86
N SER A 653 -22.65 -23.29 -25.02
CA SER A 653 -22.92 -22.37 -26.11
C SER A 653 -22.55 -23.01 -27.46
N GLU A 654 -23.34 -22.70 -28.49
CA GLU A 654 -23.03 -23.05 -29.86
C GLU A 654 -23.12 -21.79 -30.75
N PRO A 655 -22.16 -21.60 -31.69
CA PRO A 655 -22.20 -20.43 -32.57
C PRO A 655 -23.53 -20.36 -33.35
N GLY A 656 -24.23 -19.26 -33.20
CA GLY A 656 -25.52 -18.99 -33.83
C GLY A 656 -26.75 -19.56 -33.12
N ALA A 657 -26.58 -20.34 -32.04
CA ALA A 657 -27.69 -20.97 -31.31
C ALA A 657 -27.86 -20.38 -29.89
N GLY A 658 -27.06 -19.40 -29.52
CA GLY A 658 -27.12 -18.73 -28.22
C GLY A 658 -26.17 -19.29 -27.17
N THR A 659 -26.30 -18.79 -25.94
CA THR A 659 -25.44 -19.16 -24.80
C THR A 659 -26.28 -19.43 -23.57
N THR A 660 -25.90 -20.42 -22.77
CA THR A 660 -26.39 -20.63 -21.41
C THR A 660 -25.21 -20.62 -20.45
N VAL A 661 -25.23 -19.70 -19.51
CA VAL A 661 -24.29 -19.69 -18.40
C VAL A 661 -24.96 -20.26 -17.17
N PHE A 662 -24.36 -21.25 -16.56
CA PHE A 662 -24.85 -21.92 -15.37
C PHE A 662 -24.04 -21.50 -14.15
N ILE A 663 -24.73 -21.32 -13.02
CA ILE A 663 -24.17 -21.13 -11.69
C ILE A 663 -24.78 -22.19 -10.78
N GLU A 664 -23.96 -22.88 -10.03
CA GLU A 664 -24.40 -23.84 -9.02
C GLU A 664 -23.83 -23.43 -7.67
N LEU A 665 -24.69 -23.27 -6.69
CA LEU A 665 -24.38 -22.75 -5.35
C LEU A 665 -24.83 -23.76 -4.30
N PRO A 666 -24.05 -24.00 -3.23
CA PRO A 666 -24.54 -24.79 -2.10
C PRO A 666 -25.70 -24.07 -1.44
N ARG A 667 -26.78 -24.80 -1.13
CA ARG A 667 -27.98 -24.24 -0.46
C ARG A 667 -27.67 -23.67 0.93
N GLN A 668 -26.73 -24.32 1.62
CA GLN A 668 -26.17 -23.87 2.89
C GLN A 668 -24.67 -24.12 2.91
N ARG A 669 -23.92 -23.30 3.65
CA ARG A 669 -22.47 -23.44 3.77
C ARG A 669 -22.09 -24.83 4.31
N PRO A 670 -21.12 -25.53 3.70
CA PRO A 670 -20.58 -26.78 4.23
C PRO A 670 -20.04 -26.60 5.66
N ALA A 671 -20.41 -27.50 6.58
CA ALA A 671 -20.12 -27.40 8.01
C ALA A 671 -18.61 -27.28 8.36
N ALA A 672 -17.71 -27.75 7.50
CA ALA A 672 -16.26 -27.70 7.69
C ALA A 672 -15.64 -26.30 7.66
N THR A 673 -16.37 -25.27 7.21
CA THR A 673 -15.86 -23.89 7.07
C THR A 673 -16.37 -22.97 8.20
N ARG A 674 -17.24 -23.43 9.10
CA ARG A 674 -17.79 -22.63 10.24
C ARG A 674 -16.77 -22.32 11.34
N SER A 675 -15.65 -23.02 11.42
CA SER A 675 -14.72 -22.96 12.58
C SER A 675 -13.48 -22.08 12.38
N VAL A 676 -13.36 -21.28 11.29
CA VAL A 676 -12.13 -20.52 11.01
C VAL A 676 -12.31 -18.99 11.01
N ILE A 677 -13.55 -18.48 11.17
CA ILE A 677 -13.84 -17.03 11.13
C ILE A 677 -14.80 -16.58 12.26
N GLU A 678 -14.61 -17.05 13.48
CA GLU A 678 -15.11 -16.36 14.70
C GLU A 678 -13.96 -15.84 15.54
#